data_b1a1ed8bc59263ff0ec1d0e974404f02
#
_entry.id   b1a1ed8bc59263ff0ec1d0e974404f02
#
_cell.length_a   1.000
_cell.length_b   1.000
_cell.length_c   1.000
_cell.angle_alpha   90.00
_cell.angle_beta   90.00
_cell.angle_gamma   90.00
#
_symmetry.space_group_name_H-M   'P 1'
#
loop_
_entity.id
_entity.type
_entity.pdbx_description
1 polymer ?
#
loop_
_entity_poly.entity_id
_entity_poly.type
_entity_poly.pdbx_seq_one_letter_code
_entity_poly.pdbx_strand_id
1 'polypeptide(L)'
;MELVMLFVSTLPPRRFAETVLSAALFAALTTPAIAQTANPGVTELQSIKVQGTTDANGIDGFQAHKAQSVKFSETLLNTPRSITVIPEEVIRDRGATSLQDVLRTTPGITLGSGEGGTPMGDRPFIRGYEASTDIFIDGVRDYSRGSHETFNLESVEVLKGPSSAYTGRGGTGGSLNLVTKSPKLKDFFQVEAGYGTSDQYRLTADGNYAFSDTGAIRLNLMRMGGEVAGRDGVKIDRWGIAPSIAFGLGTPTRVTLSYSRLENKDMPDLGFPFKNAANPDRVTPLEADRDNFYGRRNVDFRKYIADTASASVEHDLNDRFTVRNVTRYSKTLNHYLMTRPSFDNCAAGAGGACATEGAGLQFRRDDRTNYRVAESLLNQTDVYGSFNTGSIKHDIVAGVEISKEEIHNKAMTGGPGRDTDSFYDPNPNRQYNYSLQYGPKTKTGDIKTRSAYIFDTVTLNDQWMINGGLRFDRFEADNTKESRKDDMWNYQLGVVYKPAQNGSIYLSYGTSSNPTGENLGQAGGADGPAGGAAIRDLKPERSYSWELGTKWDVADEKLSLTAAIFQTDKKDARSTDPLTGEVSLSGSNRVRGLELGAAGAITPNWNLWAGYTYLDPKIKKYRNKDNVFDGNQMKFISKQSFNIWTTYKIMPELTLGAGATFVGKRFVDDANQLKLPSYWRYDAMARYDLNKNVSFQFNVNNISNVRMYDASHVGIFANVGPGRSYMFNASYRFE
;
A
#
# COMPACT_ATOMS: atom_id res chain seq x y z
N MET A 1 -13.28 15.78 26.46
CA MET A 1 -13.82 14.72 27.34
C MET A 1 -15.14 14.15 26.81
N GLU A 2 -16.06 14.94 26.32
CA GLU A 2 -17.33 14.45 25.71
C GLU A 2 -17.14 13.67 24.39
N LEU A 3 -16.15 14.00 23.59
CA LEU A 3 -15.88 13.28 22.34
C LEU A 3 -15.36 11.84 22.58
N VAL A 4 -14.65 11.60 23.68
CA VAL A 4 -14.18 10.28 24.09
C VAL A 4 -15.32 9.43 24.66
N MET A 5 -16.28 10.06 25.33
CA MET A 5 -17.47 9.36 25.86
C MET A 5 -18.46 8.95 24.76
N LEU A 6 -18.58 9.72 23.66
CA LEU A 6 -19.44 9.32 22.53
C LEU A 6 -18.92 8.05 21.82
N PHE A 7 -17.61 7.84 21.84
CA PHE A 7 -16.99 6.66 21.22
C PHE A 7 -17.22 5.37 22.01
N VAL A 8 -17.29 5.49 23.34
CA VAL A 8 -17.49 4.35 24.25
C VAL A 8 -18.96 3.86 24.21
N SER A 9 -19.92 4.75 23.94
CA SER A 9 -21.35 4.41 23.94
C SER A 9 -21.83 3.66 22.70
N THR A 10 -21.03 3.58 21.62
CA THR A 10 -21.41 2.92 20.36
C THR A 10 -20.87 1.50 20.20
N LEU A 11 -20.07 0.99 21.15
CA LEU A 11 -19.55 -0.39 21.13
C LEU A 11 -20.54 -1.31 21.87
N PRO A 12 -20.88 -2.48 21.31
CA PRO A 12 -21.73 -3.44 21.98
C PRO A 12 -21.06 -4.00 23.25
N PRO A 13 -21.80 -4.16 24.37
CA PRO A 13 -21.24 -4.45 25.69
C PRO A 13 -20.41 -5.75 25.83
N ARG A 14 -20.58 -6.70 24.93
CA ARG A 14 -19.79 -7.96 24.92
C ARG A 14 -18.31 -7.78 24.53
N ARG A 15 -17.97 -6.73 23.80
CA ARG A 15 -16.58 -6.48 23.32
C ARG A 15 -15.75 -5.69 24.34
N PHE A 16 -16.41 -5.00 25.27
CA PHE A 16 -15.76 -4.22 26.31
C PHE A 16 -15.06 -5.11 27.37
N ALA A 17 -15.62 -6.27 27.65
CA ALA A 17 -15.08 -7.20 28.65
C ALA A 17 -13.75 -7.86 28.20
N GLU A 18 -13.61 -8.17 26.90
CA GLU A 18 -12.38 -8.79 26.38
C GLU A 18 -11.21 -7.79 26.28
N THR A 19 -11.50 -6.51 26.01
CA THR A 19 -10.50 -5.44 25.93
C THR A 19 -10.02 -5.00 27.32
N VAL A 20 -10.90 -5.00 28.31
CA VAL A 20 -10.57 -4.67 29.71
C VAL A 20 -9.75 -5.78 30.36
N LEU A 21 -9.97 -7.06 29.99
CA LEU A 21 -9.19 -8.19 30.52
C LEU A 21 -7.72 -8.14 30.05
N SER A 22 -7.44 -7.68 28.83
CA SER A 22 -6.07 -7.51 28.32
C SER A 22 -5.32 -6.37 29.03
N ALA A 23 -6.01 -5.30 29.42
CA ALA A 23 -5.43 -4.19 30.17
C ALA A 23 -5.22 -4.54 31.66
N ALA A 24 -6.09 -5.39 32.24
CA ALA A 24 -5.99 -5.83 33.63
C ALA A 24 -4.84 -6.85 33.86
N LEU A 25 -4.48 -7.66 32.85
CA LEU A 25 -3.33 -8.55 32.95
C LEU A 25 -1.99 -7.78 32.97
N PHE A 26 -1.95 -6.57 32.42
CA PHE A 26 -0.76 -5.71 32.42
C PHE A 26 -0.50 -5.05 33.78
N ALA A 27 -1.55 -4.78 34.55
CA ALA A 27 -1.44 -4.15 35.87
C ALA A 27 -0.97 -5.12 36.97
N ALA A 28 -1.06 -6.44 36.74
CA ALA A 28 -0.69 -7.47 37.73
C ALA A 28 0.80 -7.87 37.70
N LEU A 29 1.60 -7.34 36.73
CA LEU A 29 3.03 -7.68 36.61
C LEU A 29 4.00 -6.66 37.19
N THR A 30 3.53 -5.62 37.88
CA THR A 30 4.37 -4.61 38.52
C THR A 30 4.53 -4.87 40.02
N THR A 31 5.37 -5.86 40.40
CA THR A 31 5.95 -5.94 41.75
C THR A 31 7.37 -5.38 41.72
N PRO A 32 7.78 -4.51 42.66
CA PRO A 32 9.11 -3.91 42.64
C PRO A 32 10.19 -4.93 43.01
N ALA A 33 11.18 -5.10 42.11
CA ALA A 33 12.40 -5.85 42.40
C ALA A 33 13.36 -5.00 43.26
N ILE A 34 13.84 -5.59 44.34
CA ILE A 34 14.80 -5.01 45.27
C ILE A 34 16.18 -4.85 44.59
N ALA A 35 16.75 -3.66 44.69
CA ALA A 35 18.06 -3.33 44.14
C ALA A 35 19.20 -4.10 44.79
N GLN A 36 20.05 -4.75 44.00
CA GLN A 36 21.37 -5.21 44.43
C GLN A 36 22.45 -4.22 43.93
N THR A 37 23.36 -3.92 44.83
CA THR A 37 24.44 -2.93 44.71
C THR A 37 25.46 -3.26 43.62
N ALA A 38 25.83 -2.26 42.81
CA ALA A 38 26.81 -2.34 41.75
C ALA A 38 28.26 -2.41 42.29
N ASN A 39 29.09 -3.16 41.55
CA ASN A 39 30.54 -3.24 41.73
C ASN A 39 31.21 -2.31 40.69
N PRO A 40 32.13 -1.41 41.04
CA PRO A 40 32.70 -0.45 40.11
C PRO A 40 33.92 -1.06 39.39
N GLY A 41 33.90 -1.14 38.08
CA GLY A 41 35.06 -1.50 37.32
C GLY A 41 34.84 -2.03 35.89
N VAL A 42 33.97 -1.41 35.12
CA VAL A 42 34.01 -1.55 33.64
C VAL A 42 33.80 -0.18 33.05
N THR A 43 34.78 0.29 32.28
CA THR A 43 34.66 1.52 31.50
C THR A 43 33.69 1.26 30.35
N GLU A 44 32.43 1.66 30.50
CA GLU A 44 31.49 1.68 29.40
C GLU A 44 31.92 2.72 28.37
N LEU A 45 32.17 2.27 27.15
CA LEU A 45 32.26 3.16 25.99
C LEU A 45 30.92 3.87 25.87
N GLN A 46 30.92 5.20 25.98
CA GLN A 46 29.74 6.03 25.77
C GLN A 46 29.14 5.69 24.40
N SER A 47 27.86 5.32 24.40
CA SER A 47 27.10 5.26 23.15
C SER A 47 27.22 6.60 22.44
N ILE A 48 27.79 6.62 21.25
CA ILE A 48 27.86 7.81 20.41
C ILE A 48 26.41 8.14 20.06
N LYS A 49 25.83 9.11 20.76
CA LYS A 49 24.63 9.79 20.29
C LYS A 49 25.07 10.59 19.05
N VAL A 50 24.78 10.08 17.88
CA VAL A 50 24.85 10.85 16.66
C VAL A 50 23.80 11.96 16.78
N GLN A 51 24.24 13.14 17.22
CA GLN A 51 23.45 14.38 17.13
C GLN A 51 23.61 14.89 15.70
N GLY A 52 22.97 14.24 14.75
CA GLY A 52 22.65 14.80 13.44
C GLY A 52 21.23 15.37 13.48
N THR A 53 20.94 16.26 12.58
CA THR A 53 19.61 16.88 12.33
C THR A 53 18.57 15.87 11.81
N THR A 54 18.77 14.58 12.03
CA THR A 54 17.82 13.52 11.66
C THR A 54 16.60 13.59 12.58
N ASP A 55 15.43 13.66 12.00
CA ASP A 55 14.18 13.42 12.71
C ASP A 55 14.25 12.09 13.48
N ALA A 56 13.53 11.97 14.59
CA ALA A 56 13.47 10.73 15.39
C ALA A 56 13.11 9.49 14.55
N ASN A 57 12.56 9.68 13.36
CA ASN A 57 12.20 8.66 12.38
C ASN A 57 13.35 8.23 11.45
N GLY A 58 14.56 8.78 11.60
CA GLY A 58 15.72 8.42 10.77
C GLY A 58 15.59 8.84 9.30
N ILE A 59 14.82 9.91 9.01
CA ILE A 59 14.67 10.49 7.67
C ILE A 59 15.42 11.81 7.62
N ASP A 60 16.25 12.01 6.58
CA ASP A 60 16.95 13.24 6.26
C ASP A 60 16.69 13.60 4.79
N GLY A 61 15.80 14.56 4.56
CA GLY A 61 15.39 14.95 3.21
C GLY A 61 14.84 13.77 2.39
N PHE A 62 15.55 13.39 1.34
CA PHE A 62 15.18 12.27 0.47
C PHE A 62 15.73 10.92 0.93
N GLN A 63 16.63 10.89 1.92
CA GLN A 63 17.24 9.68 2.44
C GLN A 63 16.52 9.20 3.72
N ALA A 64 16.36 7.90 3.85
CA ALA A 64 15.94 7.25 5.08
C ALA A 64 17.03 6.27 5.55
N HIS A 65 17.33 6.26 6.84
CA HIS A 65 18.34 5.38 7.43
C HIS A 65 17.75 4.13 8.09
N LYS A 66 16.48 4.16 8.47
CA LYS A 66 15.81 3.08 9.18
C LYS A 66 14.36 2.91 8.72
N ALA A 67 13.86 1.68 8.72
CA ALA A 67 12.43 1.41 8.60
C ALA A 67 11.73 1.60 9.96
N GLN A 68 10.46 2.00 9.95
CA GLN A 68 9.72 2.34 11.18
C GLN A 68 9.23 1.12 11.95
N SER A 69 9.08 -0.03 11.29
CA SER A 69 8.66 -1.26 11.97
C SER A 69 9.74 -1.74 12.93
N VAL A 70 9.37 -1.96 14.20
CA VAL A 70 10.27 -2.52 15.24
C VAL A 70 10.85 -3.89 14.86
N LYS A 71 10.24 -4.59 13.90
CA LYS A 71 10.74 -5.88 13.38
C LYS A 71 12.02 -5.75 12.56
N PHE A 72 12.43 -4.50 12.20
CA PHE A 72 13.72 -4.19 11.61
C PHE A 72 14.58 -3.49 12.66
N SER A 73 15.37 -4.29 13.39
CA SER A 73 16.22 -3.78 14.48
C SER A 73 17.36 -2.89 13.98
N GLU A 74 17.81 -3.12 12.74
CA GLU A 74 18.99 -2.49 12.14
C GLU A 74 18.64 -1.34 11.18
N THR A 75 19.66 -0.55 10.84
CA THR A 75 19.56 0.43 9.77
C THR A 75 19.29 -0.24 8.42
N LEU A 76 18.78 0.53 7.45
CA LEU A 76 18.56 0.01 6.08
C LEU A 76 19.85 -0.53 5.46
N LEU A 77 21.00 0.11 5.74
CA LEU A 77 22.34 -0.33 5.30
C LEU A 77 22.65 -1.75 5.76
N ASN A 78 22.30 -2.09 7.01
CA ASN A 78 22.60 -3.37 7.65
C ASN A 78 21.49 -4.42 7.49
N THR A 79 20.34 -4.04 6.95
CA THR A 79 19.19 -4.95 6.76
C THR A 79 19.39 -5.77 5.47
N PRO A 80 19.43 -7.13 5.53
CA PRO A 80 19.66 -7.99 4.36
C PRO A 80 18.41 -8.13 3.50
N ARG A 81 17.87 -7.01 3.01
CA ARG A 81 16.66 -6.97 2.20
C ARG A 81 16.53 -5.65 1.45
N SER A 82 15.91 -5.68 0.27
CA SER A 82 15.50 -4.47 -0.43
C SER A 82 14.29 -3.83 0.26
N ILE A 83 14.50 -2.65 0.83
CA ILE A 83 13.46 -1.78 1.39
C ILE A 83 13.64 -0.40 0.75
N THR A 84 12.55 0.14 0.20
CA THR A 84 12.50 1.51 -0.32
C THR A 84 11.60 2.33 0.60
N VAL A 85 12.13 3.40 1.18
CA VAL A 85 11.36 4.36 1.99
C VAL A 85 11.16 5.61 1.18
N ILE A 86 9.92 6.02 0.96
CA ILE A 86 9.55 7.23 0.20
C ILE A 86 9.12 8.28 1.22
N PRO A 87 9.97 9.28 1.54
CA PRO A 87 9.69 10.30 2.55
C PRO A 87 8.56 11.27 2.15
N GLU A 88 7.94 11.92 3.14
CA GLU A 88 6.95 12.99 2.94
C GLU A 88 7.47 14.08 2.00
N GLU A 89 8.75 14.43 2.09
CA GLU A 89 9.34 15.47 1.24
C GLU A 89 9.27 15.10 -0.25
N VAL A 90 9.61 13.86 -0.63
CA VAL A 90 9.48 13.38 -2.02
C VAL A 90 8.01 13.37 -2.46
N ILE A 91 7.09 12.95 -1.56
CA ILE A 91 5.65 12.91 -1.83
C ILE A 91 5.12 14.33 -2.09
N ARG A 92 5.48 15.29 -1.23
CA ARG A 92 5.08 16.70 -1.32
C ARG A 92 5.65 17.38 -2.56
N ASP A 93 6.95 17.27 -2.80
CA ASP A 93 7.63 17.90 -3.94
C ASP A 93 7.02 17.47 -5.28
N ARG A 94 6.60 16.20 -5.38
CA ARG A 94 5.94 15.66 -6.56
C ARG A 94 4.45 16.01 -6.65
N GLY A 95 3.86 16.58 -5.60
CA GLY A 95 2.43 16.86 -5.53
C GLY A 95 1.57 15.58 -5.54
N ALA A 96 2.08 14.46 -4.99
CA ALA A 96 1.35 13.20 -4.91
C ALA A 96 0.33 13.25 -3.77
N THR A 97 -0.96 13.10 -4.09
CA THR A 97 -2.05 13.24 -3.12
C THR A 97 -2.61 11.90 -2.64
N SER A 98 -2.38 10.83 -3.37
CA SER A 98 -2.85 9.48 -3.05
C SER A 98 -1.71 8.46 -3.07
N LEU A 99 -1.92 7.31 -2.42
CA LEU A 99 -0.98 6.19 -2.49
C LEU A 99 -0.76 5.74 -3.94
N GLN A 100 -1.79 5.77 -4.79
CA GLN A 100 -1.64 5.44 -6.21
C GLN A 100 -0.67 6.40 -6.93
N ASP A 101 -0.69 7.70 -6.60
CA ASP A 101 0.24 8.67 -7.20
C ASP A 101 1.68 8.39 -6.78
N VAL A 102 1.90 8.05 -5.53
CA VAL A 102 3.21 7.63 -5.00
C VAL A 102 3.71 6.38 -5.72
N LEU A 103 2.87 5.35 -5.82
CA LEU A 103 3.23 4.05 -6.39
C LEU A 103 3.41 4.09 -7.91
N ARG A 104 2.63 4.92 -8.63
CA ARG A 104 2.76 5.10 -10.10
C ARG A 104 4.17 5.49 -10.53
N THR A 105 4.90 6.13 -9.64
CA THR A 105 6.25 6.63 -9.89
C THR A 105 7.32 5.83 -9.13
N THR A 106 6.97 4.68 -8.57
CA THR A 106 7.89 3.79 -7.85
C THR A 106 8.29 2.61 -8.75
N PRO A 107 9.58 2.47 -9.13
CA PRO A 107 10.02 1.37 -9.99
C PRO A 107 9.77 -0.02 -9.39
N GLY A 108 9.41 -0.96 -10.26
CA GLY A 108 9.08 -2.34 -9.86
C GLY A 108 7.66 -2.52 -9.33
N ILE A 109 6.88 -1.44 -9.28
CA ILE A 109 5.46 -1.47 -8.93
C ILE A 109 4.61 -1.13 -10.16
N THR A 110 3.55 -1.87 -10.37
CA THR A 110 2.49 -1.57 -11.33
C THR A 110 1.14 -1.57 -10.62
N LEU A 111 0.18 -0.88 -11.20
CA LEU A 111 -1.17 -0.80 -10.64
C LEU A 111 -2.11 -1.76 -11.36
N GLY A 112 -3.04 -2.34 -10.62
CA GLY A 112 -4.15 -3.13 -11.11
C GLY A 112 -5.45 -2.37 -11.04
N SER A 113 -6.43 -2.83 -11.80
CA SER A 113 -7.80 -2.35 -11.73
C SER A 113 -8.73 -3.43 -11.21
N GLY A 114 -9.83 -3.02 -10.59
CA GLY A 114 -10.82 -3.93 -10.06
C GLY A 114 -12.24 -3.43 -10.24
N GLU A 115 -13.15 -4.38 -10.30
CA GLU A 115 -14.60 -4.17 -10.28
C GLU A 115 -15.28 -5.37 -9.62
N GLY A 116 -16.49 -5.18 -9.10
CA GLY A 116 -17.22 -6.28 -8.46
C GLY A 116 -16.50 -6.84 -7.23
N GLY A 117 -15.95 -8.02 -7.35
CA GLY A 117 -15.21 -8.68 -6.27
C GLY A 117 -13.74 -8.31 -6.15
N THR A 118 -13.18 -7.64 -7.14
CA THR A 118 -11.79 -7.18 -7.11
C THR A 118 -11.70 -5.80 -6.45
N PRO A 119 -10.66 -5.49 -5.64
CA PRO A 119 -10.53 -4.18 -5.01
C PRO A 119 -10.55 -3.04 -6.02
N MET A 120 -11.40 -2.04 -5.79
CA MET A 120 -11.40 -0.77 -6.51
C MET A 120 -10.53 0.31 -5.86
N GLY A 121 -9.77 -0.04 -4.87
CA GLY A 121 -8.84 0.85 -4.19
C GLY A 121 -7.43 0.68 -4.71
N ASP A 122 -6.50 0.80 -3.80
CA ASP A 122 -5.10 0.59 -4.11
C ASP A 122 -4.83 -0.89 -4.38
N ARG A 123 -4.44 -1.18 -5.62
CA ARG A 123 -4.14 -2.54 -6.08
C ARG A 123 -2.74 -2.61 -6.68
N PRO A 124 -1.69 -2.51 -5.85
CA PRO A 124 -0.32 -2.59 -6.32
C PRO A 124 0.09 -4.03 -6.63
N PHE A 125 0.98 -4.17 -7.63
CA PHE A 125 1.74 -5.37 -7.92
C PHE A 125 3.21 -5.06 -7.65
N ILE A 126 3.81 -5.71 -6.67
CA ILE A 126 5.22 -5.54 -6.29
C ILE A 126 5.99 -6.74 -6.84
N ARG A 127 7.08 -6.50 -7.59
CA ARG A 127 7.85 -7.56 -8.25
C ARG A 127 6.97 -8.58 -9.00
N GLY A 128 5.83 -8.11 -9.51
CA GLY A 128 4.92 -8.93 -10.30
C GLY A 128 3.83 -9.67 -9.55
N TYR A 129 3.75 -9.56 -8.26
CA TYR A 129 2.70 -10.20 -7.45
C TYR A 129 1.79 -9.15 -6.82
N GLU A 130 0.49 -9.44 -6.79
CA GLU A 130 -0.50 -8.55 -6.19
C GLU A 130 -0.24 -8.40 -4.68
N ALA A 131 -0.31 -7.16 -4.19
CA ALA A 131 -0.08 -6.79 -2.80
C ALA A 131 -1.22 -5.93 -2.21
N SER A 132 -2.44 -6.02 -2.76
CA SER A 132 -3.60 -5.27 -2.25
C SER A 132 -4.06 -5.70 -0.85
N THR A 133 -3.67 -6.90 -0.42
CA THR A 133 -3.90 -7.42 0.94
C THR A 133 -2.69 -7.23 1.85
N ASP A 134 -1.58 -6.70 1.32
CA ASP A 134 -0.30 -6.59 1.99
C ASP A 134 0.08 -5.13 2.25
N ILE A 135 -0.95 -4.31 2.54
CA ILE A 135 -0.80 -2.92 2.99
C ILE A 135 -0.91 -2.89 4.51
N PHE A 136 0.02 -2.17 5.12
CA PHE A 136 0.13 -1.98 6.58
C PHE A 136 0.11 -0.50 6.89
N ILE A 137 -0.37 -0.14 8.06
CA ILE A 137 -0.30 1.20 8.63
C ILE A 137 0.42 1.06 9.98
N ASP A 138 1.55 1.75 10.17
CA ASP A 138 2.39 1.70 11.38
C ASP A 138 2.77 0.26 11.80
N GLY A 139 3.05 -0.59 10.80
CA GLY A 139 3.44 -1.98 11.00
C GLY A 139 2.30 -2.96 11.29
N VAL A 140 1.05 -2.49 11.30
CA VAL A 140 -0.17 -3.27 11.53
C VAL A 140 -0.97 -3.39 10.24
N ARG A 141 -1.42 -4.62 9.89
CA ARG A 141 -2.13 -4.89 8.63
C ARG A 141 -3.40 -4.04 8.50
N ASP A 142 -3.56 -3.42 7.32
CA ASP A 142 -4.79 -2.76 6.94
C ASP A 142 -5.73 -3.73 6.19
N TYR A 143 -6.93 -3.90 6.73
CA TYR A 143 -7.95 -4.77 6.15
C TYR A 143 -8.97 -4.02 5.29
N SER A 144 -8.78 -2.72 5.09
CA SER A 144 -9.74 -1.83 4.41
C SER A 144 -9.90 -2.16 2.93
N ARG A 145 -8.82 -2.53 2.26
CA ARG A 145 -8.73 -2.71 0.80
C ARG A 145 -9.29 -1.50 0.05
N GLY A 146 -9.03 -0.32 0.59
CA GLY A 146 -9.54 0.96 0.11
C GLY A 146 -8.53 1.75 -0.66
N SER A 147 -8.79 3.04 -0.73
CA SER A 147 -7.89 4.05 -1.26
C SER A 147 -7.29 4.85 -0.10
N HIS A 148 -5.99 5.10 -0.14
CA HIS A 148 -5.27 5.84 0.89
C HIS A 148 -4.85 7.21 0.37
N GLU A 149 -4.95 8.22 1.24
CA GLU A 149 -4.51 9.59 1.02
C GLU A 149 -3.18 9.84 1.74
N THR A 150 -2.43 10.83 1.27
CA THR A 150 -1.09 11.13 1.80
C THR A 150 -1.07 12.16 2.92
N PHE A 151 -2.20 12.81 3.27
CA PHE A 151 -2.24 14.00 4.15
C PHE A 151 -1.70 13.77 5.57
N ASN A 152 -1.79 12.53 6.08
CA ASN A 152 -1.30 12.16 7.41
C ASN A 152 -0.16 11.13 7.37
N LEU A 153 0.59 11.05 6.25
CA LEU A 153 1.73 10.15 6.13
C LEU A 153 3.07 10.90 6.28
N GLU A 154 3.99 10.33 7.04
CA GLU A 154 5.40 10.74 7.09
C GLU A 154 6.23 10.02 6.03
N SER A 155 5.87 8.77 5.70
CA SER A 155 6.54 8.01 4.65
C SER A 155 5.71 6.84 4.14
N VAL A 156 6.10 6.30 2.99
CA VAL A 156 5.62 5.03 2.45
C VAL A 156 6.82 4.09 2.32
N GLU A 157 6.77 2.96 3.01
CA GLU A 157 7.82 1.94 2.96
C GLU A 157 7.39 0.80 2.06
N VAL A 158 8.26 0.39 1.14
CA VAL A 158 8.06 -0.73 0.23
C VAL A 158 9.04 -1.83 0.59
N LEU A 159 8.55 -2.88 1.25
CA LEU A 159 9.30 -4.10 1.49
C LEU A 159 9.20 -4.99 0.26
N LYS A 160 10.32 -5.33 -0.35
CA LYS A 160 10.33 -6.12 -1.59
C LYS A 160 10.68 -7.60 -1.33
N GLY A 161 10.09 -8.50 -2.12
CA GLY A 161 10.22 -9.95 -1.98
C GLY A 161 9.35 -10.56 -0.87
N PRO A 162 9.35 -11.90 -0.69
CA PRO A 162 8.51 -12.60 0.28
C PRO A 162 8.64 -12.02 1.68
N SER A 163 7.52 -11.62 2.29
CA SER A 163 7.51 -10.87 3.55
C SER A 163 6.72 -11.54 4.67
N SER A 164 6.15 -12.76 4.46
CA SER A 164 5.27 -13.36 5.47
C SER A 164 5.94 -13.62 6.83
N ALA A 165 7.26 -13.81 6.89
CA ALA A 165 7.96 -13.89 8.16
C ALA A 165 7.75 -12.61 9.00
N TYR A 166 7.76 -11.42 8.38
CA TYR A 166 7.56 -10.13 9.05
C TYR A 166 6.09 -9.74 9.20
N THR A 167 5.29 -10.01 8.14
CA THR A 167 3.97 -9.40 7.94
C THR A 167 2.81 -10.39 8.09
N GLY A 168 3.11 -11.68 8.28
CA GLY A 168 2.11 -12.75 8.27
C GLY A 168 1.71 -13.15 6.85
N ARG A 169 0.52 -13.72 6.70
CA ARG A 169 0.01 -14.22 5.42
C ARG A 169 0.18 -13.22 4.26
N GLY A 170 0.28 -13.69 3.04
CA GLY A 170 0.43 -12.85 1.85
C GLY A 170 1.86 -12.48 1.52
N GLY A 171 2.07 -11.31 0.93
CA GLY A 171 3.38 -10.73 0.71
C GLY A 171 4.34 -11.52 -0.17
N THR A 172 3.86 -12.18 -1.23
CA THR A 172 4.72 -12.90 -2.18
C THR A 172 5.73 -11.99 -2.86
N GLY A 173 5.29 -10.86 -3.38
CA GLY A 173 6.14 -9.87 -4.06
C GLY A 173 6.70 -8.82 -3.14
N GLY A 174 6.06 -8.63 -2.00
CA GLY A 174 6.39 -7.63 -1.01
C GLY A 174 5.16 -7.09 -0.30
N SER A 175 5.36 -6.07 0.51
CA SER A 175 4.32 -5.37 1.25
C SER A 175 4.60 -3.87 1.32
N LEU A 176 3.57 -3.09 1.61
CA LEU A 176 3.64 -1.64 1.83
C LEU A 176 3.38 -1.34 3.30
N ASN A 177 4.14 -0.43 3.88
CA ASN A 177 3.85 0.13 5.20
C ASN A 177 3.67 1.64 5.08
N LEU A 178 2.50 2.14 5.46
CA LEU A 178 2.16 3.55 5.51
C LEU A 178 2.47 4.06 6.91
N VAL A 179 3.47 4.92 7.05
CA VAL A 179 3.87 5.49 8.33
C VAL A 179 3.09 6.76 8.56
N THR A 180 2.29 6.80 9.64
CA THR A 180 1.45 7.95 9.95
C THR A 180 2.18 9.00 10.79
N LYS A 181 1.75 10.25 10.64
CA LYS A 181 2.22 11.38 11.44
C LYS A 181 1.87 11.19 12.90
N SER A 182 2.84 11.31 13.80
CA SER A 182 2.69 11.15 15.25
C SER A 182 2.97 12.45 16.01
N PRO A 183 2.44 12.62 17.25
CA PRO A 183 2.73 13.77 18.11
C PRO A 183 4.21 13.89 18.44
N LYS A 184 4.74 15.13 18.49
CA LYS A 184 6.14 15.48 18.77
C LYS A 184 6.21 16.52 19.89
N LEU A 185 7.31 16.57 20.67
CA LEU A 185 7.55 17.59 21.70
C LEU A 185 8.08 18.90 21.08
N LYS A 186 7.50 19.31 19.96
CA LYS A 186 7.83 20.57 19.27
C LYS A 186 6.55 21.16 18.71
N ASP A 187 6.24 22.40 19.05
CA ASP A 187 5.08 23.08 18.49
C ASP A 187 5.32 23.48 17.05
N PHE A 188 4.34 23.20 16.21
CA PHE A 188 4.27 23.71 14.85
C PHE A 188 2.84 23.70 14.33
N PHE A 189 2.59 24.52 13.33
CA PHE A 189 1.35 24.55 12.58
C PHE A 189 1.64 24.83 11.11
N GLN A 190 1.12 23.99 10.23
CA GLN A 190 1.25 24.15 8.78
C GLN A 190 -0.14 24.07 8.14
N VAL A 191 -0.40 24.99 7.22
CA VAL A 191 -1.59 24.97 6.35
C VAL A 191 -1.12 25.07 4.92
N GLU A 192 -1.72 24.29 4.05
CA GLU A 192 -1.47 24.36 2.62
C GLU A 192 -2.80 24.45 1.87
N ALA A 193 -2.87 25.36 0.90
CA ALA A 193 -4.00 25.56 0.00
C ALA A 193 -3.51 25.47 -1.44
N GLY A 194 -4.09 24.54 -2.20
CA GLY A 194 -3.78 24.31 -3.61
C GLY A 194 -5.00 24.48 -4.50
N TYR A 195 -4.78 25.02 -5.70
CA TYR A 195 -5.77 25.10 -6.77
C TYR A 195 -5.11 24.82 -8.14
N GLY A 196 -5.82 24.12 -9.02
CA GLY A 196 -5.23 23.68 -10.29
C GLY A 196 -6.22 23.33 -11.38
N THR A 197 -5.74 22.62 -12.37
CA THR A 197 -6.48 22.18 -13.56
C THR A 197 -7.74 21.41 -13.17
N SER A 198 -8.83 21.57 -13.96
CA SER A 198 -10.12 20.89 -13.76
C SER A 198 -10.76 21.21 -12.38
N ASP A 199 -10.63 22.47 -11.98
CA ASP A 199 -11.15 22.99 -10.71
C ASP A 199 -10.70 22.18 -9.48
N GLN A 200 -9.57 21.48 -9.60
CA GLN A 200 -9.01 20.76 -8.46
C GLN A 200 -8.56 21.74 -7.38
N TYR A 201 -9.00 21.50 -6.16
CA TYR A 201 -8.52 22.17 -4.98
C TYR A 201 -8.13 21.18 -3.90
N ARG A 202 -7.13 21.52 -3.11
CA ARG A 202 -6.71 20.77 -1.94
C ARG A 202 -6.37 21.70 -0.79
N LEU A 203 -6.94 21.44 0.37
CA LEU A 203 -6.64 22.13 1.62
C LEU A 203 -6.14 21.10 2.61
N THR A 204 -5.00 21.35 3.25
CA THR A 204 -4.49 20.53 4.35
C THR A 204 -4.08 21.39 5.52
N ALA A 205 -4.22 20.83 6.72
CA ALA A 205 -3.68 21.41 7.93
C ALA A 205 -3.02 20.33 8.76
N ASP A 206 -1.83 20.63 9.33
CA ASP A 206 -1.06 19.78 10.22
C ASP A 206 -0.58 20.62 11.39
N GLY A 207 -1.15 20.41 12.57
CA GLY A 207 -0.81 21.13 13.78
C GLY A 207 -0.37 20.18 14.87
N ASN A 208 0.72 20.53 15.55
CA ASN A 208 1.25 19.79 16.70
C ASN A 208 1.46 20.77 17.87
N TYR A 209 0.98 20.40 19.03
CA TYR A 209 1.11 21.17 20.26
C TYR A 209 1.60 20.28 21.40
N ALA A 210 2.75 20.64 21.97
CA ALA A 210 3.29 20.03 23.18
C ALA A 210 2.64 20.70 24.40
N PHE A 211 1.66 20.05 25.02
CA PHE A 211 0.94 20.58 26.16
C PHE A 211 1.66 20.34 27.50
N SER A 212 2.74 19.54 27.49
CA SER A 212 3.65 19.34 28.62
C SER A 212 5.02 18.85 28.12
N ASP A 213 5.98 18.74 29.02
CA ASP A 213 7.35 18.24 28.71
C ASP A 213 7.35 16.79 28.19
N THR A 214 6.26 16.05 28.35
CA THR A 214 6.14 14.64 27.93
C THR A 214 4.85 14.35 27.19
N GLY A 215 4.04 15.35 26.91
CA GLY A 215 2.72 15.18 26.28
C GLY A 215 2.53 16.09 25.09
N ALA A 216 1.98 15.55 24.01
CA ALA A 216 1.68 16.31 22.78
C ALA A 216 0.40 15.81 22.10
N ILE A 217 -0.23 16.71 21.37
CA ILE A 217 -1.36 16.42 20.49
C ILE A 217 -1.02 16.84 19.07
N ARG A 218 -1.41 16.05 18.07
CA ARG A 218 -1.29 16.38 16.64
C ARG A 218 -2.62 16.20 15.95
N LEU A 219 -2.95 17.11 15.05
CA LEU A 219 -4.17 17.06 14.24
C LEU A 219 -3.82 17.27 12.78
N ASN A 220 -4.22 16.33 11.95
CA ASN A 220 -4.13 16.45 10.49
C ASN A 220 -5.54 16.53 9.90
N LEU A 221 -5.74 17.48 8.98
CA LEU A 221 -7.00 17.70 8.27
C LEU A 221 -6.74 17.75 6.77
N MET A 222 -7.71 17.29 5.98
CA MET A 222 -7.68 17.39 4.53
C MET A 222 -9.07 17.59 3.95
N ARG A 223 -9.17 18.43 2.93
CA ARG A 223 -10.32 18.58 2.04
C ARG A 223 -9.82 18.67 0.61
N MET A 224 -10.42 17.91 -0.31
CA MET A 224 -10.05 17.87 -1.72
C MET A 224 -11.29 17.72 -2.59
N GLY A 225 -11.30 18.41 -3.74
CA GLY A 225 -12.38 18.32 -4.73
C GLY A 225 -11.94 18.77 -6.11
N GLY A 226 -12.87 18.69 -7.08
CA GLY A 226 -12.64 19.00 -8.49
C GLY A 226 -12.82 17.80 -9.40
N GLU A 227 -12.21 17.79 -10.58
CA GLU A 227 -12.27 16.69 -11.56
C GLU A 227 -10.88 16.18 -11.90
N VAL A 228 -10.78 14.95 -12.40
CA VAL A 228 -9.51 14.37 -12.85
C VAL A 228 -9.09 15.03 -14.16
N ALA A 229 -7.89 15.61 -14.21
CA ALA A 229 -7.36 16.27 -15.42
C ALA A 229 -7.39 15.34 -16.63
N GLY A 230 -8.01 15.80 -17.75
CA GLY A 230 -8.18 15.03 -18.97
C GLY A 230 -9.19 13.89 -18.85
N ARG A 231 -10.17 14.01 -17.91
CA ARG A 231 -11.31 13.07 -17.78
C ARG A 231 -12.57 13.85 -17.45
N ASP A 232 -13.39 14.16 -18.44
CA ASP A 232 -14.54 15.04 -18.31
C ASP A 232 -15.60 14.45 -17.36
N GLY A 233 -15.98 15.21 -16.31
CA GLY A 233 -16.98 14.85 -15.33
C GLY A 233 -16.56 13.76 -14.32
N VAL A 234 -15.29 13.34 -14.30
CA VAL A 234 -14.77 12.41 -13.30
C VAL A 234 -14.44 13.19 -12.02
N LYS A 235 -15.44 13.33 -11.16
CA LYS A 235 -15.38 14.15 -9.93
C LYS A 235 -14.66 13.45 -8.79
N ILE A 236 -13.92 14.26 -8.04
CA ILE A 236 -13.27 13.91 -6.78
C ILE A 236 -13.95 14.74 -5.67
N ASP A 237 -14.32 14.10 -4.56
CA ASP A 237 -14.86 14.76 -3.37
C ASP A 237 -14.42 13.97 -2.13
N ARG A 238 -13.39 14.47 -1.43
CA ARG A 238 -12.73 13.77 -0.33
C ARG A 238 -12.49 14.67 0.85
N TRP A 239 -12.58 14.11 2.05
CA TRP A 239 -12.13 14.75 3.26
C TRP A 239 -11.55 13.75 4.25
N GLY A 240 -10.64 14.22 5.09
CA GLY A 240 -9.99 13.41 6.10
C GLY A 240 -9.69 14.19 7.36
N ILE A 241 -9.69 13.47 8.48
CA ILE A 241 -9.27 13.97 9.80
C ILE A 241 -8.48 12.89 10.52
N ALA A 242 -7.36 13.27 11.13
CA ALA A 242 -6.49 12.35 11.86
C ALA A 242 -5.93 13.03 13.14
N PRO A 243 -6.69 13.06 14.24
CA PRO A 243 -6.19 13.46 15.56
C PRO A 243 -5.38 12.35 16.20
N SER A 244 -4.33 12.72 16.93
CA SER A 244 -3.53 11.83 17.77
C SER A 244 -3.05 12.56 19.03
N ILE A 245 -2.91 11.84 20.13
CA ILE A 245 -2.39 12.34 21.39
C ILE A 245 -1.38 11.37 21.97
N ALA A 246 -0.28 11.88 22.48
CA ALA A 246 0.75 11.07 23.11
C ALA A 246 1.05 11.59 24.53
N PHE A 247 1.35 10.65 25.41
CA PHE A 247 1.76 10.89 26.79
C PHE A 247 3.05 10.12 27.07
N GLY A 248 3.88 10.66 27.97
CA GLY A 248 5.12 10.04 28.38
C GLY A 248 6.21 10.04 27.31
N LEU A 249 6.14 10.93 26.32
CA LEU A 249 7.20 11.09 25.32
C LEU A 249 8.53 11.43 26.01
N GLY A 250 9.61 10.71 25.63
CA GLY A 250 10.91 10.86 26.27
C GLY A 250 11.03 10.18 27.66
N THR A 251 10.01 9.48 28.11
CA THR A 251 10.02 8.70 29.36
C THR A 251 9.96 7.20 29.10
N PRO A 252 10.24 6.33 30.10
CA PRO A 252 10.18 4.89 29.93
C PRO A 252 8.80 4.34 29.52
N THR A 253 7.70 5.05 29.83
CA THR A 253 6.35 4.62 29.44
C THR A 253 5.74 5.64 28.51
N ARG A 254 5.43 5.21 27.30
CA ARG A 254 4.87 6.05 26.22
C ARG A 254 3.53 5.48 25.77
N VAL A 255 2.52 6.33 25.69
CA VAL A 255 1.18 5.96 25.24
C VAL A 255 0.78 6.89 24.10
N THR A 256 0.36 6.32 22.98
CA THR A 256 -0.18 7.09 21.85
C THR A 256 -1.57 6.57 21.49
N LEU A 257 -2.53 7.47 21.45
CA LEU A 257 -3.89 7.21 20.97
C LEU A 257 -4.09 7.97 19.66
N SER A 258 -4.59 7.30 18.64
CA SER A 258 -4.87 7.91 17.35
C SER A 258 -6.22 7.47 16.80
N TYR A 259 -6.84 8.38 16.05
CA TYR A 259 -8.03 8.11 15.26
C TYR A 259 -7.82 8.70 13.86
N SER A 260 -8.34 8.04 12.86
CA SER A 260 -8.40 8.61 11.51
C SER A 260 -9.73 8.28 10.86
N ARG A 261 -10.27 9.25 10.12
CA ARG A 261 -11.40 9.09 9.23
C ARG A 261 -11.08 9.65 7.86
N LEU A 262 -11.33 8.84 6.85
CA LEU A 262 -11.29 9.24 5.44
C LEU A 262 -12.66 8.96 4.82
N GLU A 263 -13.23 9.93 4.13
CA GLU A 263 -14.46 9.77 3.34
C GLU A 263 -14.23 10.28 1.92
N ASN A 264 -14.44 9.39 0.94
CA ASN A 264 -14.35 9.68 -0.48
C ASN A 264 -15.72 9.46 -1.13
N LYS A 265 -16.18 10.46 -1.88
CA LYS A 265 -17.38 10.40 -2.73
C LYS A 265 -16.98 10.72 -4.16
N ASP A 266 -16.32 9.77 -4.80
CA ASP A 266 -15.75 9.96 -6.12
C ASP A 266 -16.71 9.46 -7.20
N MET A 267 -16.61 10.04 -8.41
CA MET A 267 -17.15 9.46 -9.63
C MET A 267 -16.22 8.32 -10.07
N PRO A 268 -16.66 7.05 -10.08
CA PRO A 268 -15.82 5.95 -10.53
C PRO A 268 -15.59 6.01 -12.03
N ASP A 269 -14.35 5.87 -12.47
CA ASP A 269 -13.99 5.79 -13.88
C ASP A 269 -13.21 4.51 -14.16
N LEU A 270 -13.80 3.60 -14.93
CA LEU A 270 -13.14 2.36 -15.37
C LEU A 270 -12.34 2.55 -16.67
N GLY A 271 -12.38 3.74 -17.28
CA GLY A 271 -11.64 4.08 -18.49
C GLY A 271 -12.29 3.53 -19.75
N PHE A 272 -11.48 3.05 -20.69
CA PHE A 272 -11.89 2.69 -22.05
C PHE A 272 -12.24 1.21 -22.16
N PRO A 273 -13.32 0.81 -22.88
CA PRO A 273 -13.50 -0.58 -23.26
C PRO A 273 -12.31 -1.04 -24.10
N PHE A 274 -11.86 -2.29 -23.93
CA PHE A 274 -10.58 -2.72 -24.50
C PHE A 274 -10.71 -3.88 -25.48
N LYS A 275 -11.09 -5.08 -24.97
CA LYS A 275 -11.16 -6.29 -25.78
C LYS A 275 -12.36 -6.25 -26.72
N ASN A 276 -12.12 -6.35 -28.02
CA ASN A 276 -13.14 -6.48 -29.02
C ASN A 276 -13.07 -7.88 -29.67
N ALA A 277 -14.12 -8.71 -29.46
CA ALA A 277 -14.21 -10.04 -30.05
C ALA A 277 -14.35 -10.03 -31.56
N ALA A 278 -14.84 -8.91 -32.15
CA ALA A 278 -14.97 -8.74 -33.61
C ALA A 278 -13.63 -8.38 -34.28
N ASN A 279 -12.61 -7.95 -33.50
CA ASN A 279 -11.27 -7.69 -34.01
C ASN A 279 -10.21 -8.33 -33.07
N PRO A 280 -10.01 -9.66 -33.18
CA PRO A 280 -9.10 -10.39 -32.33
C PRO A 280 -7.61 -10.01 -32.52
N ASP A 281 -7.25 -9.44 -33.67
CA ASP A 281 -5.89 -9.00 -33.98
C ASP A 281 -5.50 -7.72 -33.25
N ARG A 282 -6.48 -7.02 -32.68
CA ARG A 282 -6.23 -5.81 -31.94
C ARG A 282 -5.70 -6.11 -30.54
N VAL A 283 -4.46 -5.72 -30.32
CA VAL A 283 -3.70 -6.05 -29.12
C VAL A 283 -3.58 -4.91 -28.10
N THR A 284 -4.00 -3.66 -28.48
CA THR A 284 -3.93 -2.46 -27.64
C THR A 284 -5.30 -1.78 -27.54
N PRO A 285 -5.59 -0.94 -26.52
CA PRO A 285 -6.81 -0.18 -26.43
C PRO A 285 -7.03 0.68 -27.68
N LEU A 286 -8.30 0.84 -28.07
CA LEU A 286 -8.70 1.74 -29.16
C LEU A 286 -8.41 3.20 -28.78
N GLU A 287 -8.06 4.01 -29.78
CA GLU A 287 -7.93 5.45 -29.60
C GLU A 287 -9.29 6.13 -29.80
N ALA A 288 -9.66 6.95 -28.84
CA ALA A 288 -10.82 7.85 -28.88
C ALA A 288 -10.42 9.13 -28.14
N ASP A 289 -11.30 10.10 -28.06
CA ASP A 289 -11.04 11.29 -27.28
C ASP A 289 -10.70 10.91 -25.83
N ARG A 290 -9.63 11.53 -25.29
CA ARG A 290 -9.16 11.24 -23.93
C ARG A 290 -10.23 11.57 -22.90
N ASP A 291 -10.97 12.64 -23.12
CA ASP A 291 -11.95 13.17 -22.18
C ASP A 291 -13.25 12.36 -22.17
N ASN A 292 -13.44 11.42 -23.12
CA ASN A 292 -14.62 10.57 -23.15
C ASN A 292 -14.79 9.79 -21.83
N PHE A 293 -15.96 9.98 -21.21
CA PHE A 293 -16.39 9.23 -20.03
C PHE A 293 -17.40 8.15 -20.42
N TYR A 294 -17.07 6.90 -20.21
CA TYR A 294 -17.88 5.75 -20.61
C TYR A 294 -18.89 5.30 -19.55
N GLY A 295 -18.88 5.95 -18.39
CA GLY A 295 -19.84 5.74 -17.31
C GLY A 295 -21.17 6.48 -17.53
N ARG A 296 -21.96 6.57 -16.46
CA ARG A 296 -23.28 7.25 -16.43
C ARG A 296 -23.26 8.29 -15.32
N ARG A 297 -23.13 9.57 -15.64
CA ARG A 297 -22.97 10.67 -14.68
C ARG A 297 -24.12 10.80 -13.67
N ASN A 298 -25.35 10.45 -14.08
CA ASN A 298 -26.53 10.56 -13.23
C ASN A 298 -26.82 9.26 -12.44
N VAL A 299 -25.93 8.25 -12.54
CA VAL A 299 -26.11 6.92 -11.98
C VAL A 299 -24.92 6.50 -11.14
N ASP A 300 -23.72 6.63 -11.71
CA ASP A 300 -22.50 6.09 -11.13
C ASP A 300 -22.08 6.88 -9.89
N PHE A 301 -21.73 6.18 -8.85
CA PHE A 301 -21.18 6.74 -7.62
C PHE A 301 -20.28 5.74 -6.90
N ARG A 302 -19.35 6.25 -6.15
CA ARG A 302 -18.58 5.49 -5.17
C ARG A 302 -18.49 6.25 -3.86
N LYS A 303 -18.92 5.61 -2.77
CA LYS A 303 -18.72 6.10 -1.42
C LYS A 303 -17.81 5.14 -0.68
N TYR A 304 -16.65 5.64 -0.25
CA TYR A 304 -15.70 4.91 0.58
C TYR A 304 -15.55 5.66 1.90
N ILE A 305 -15.67 4.95 3.02
CA ILE A 305 -15.42 5.48 4.35
C ILE A 305 -14.50 4.52 5.07
N ALA A 306 -13.45 5.04 5.68
CA ALA A 306 -12.56 4.30 6.56
C ALA A 306 -12.43 5.02 7.91
N ASP A 307 -12.80 4.35 8.98
CA ASP A 307 -12.59 4.76 10.36
C ASP A 307 -11.57 3.84 10.99
N THR A 308 -10.51 4.38 11.58
CA THR A 308 -9.47 3.61 12.27
C THR A 308 -9.14 4.25 13.61
N ALA A 309 -9.17 3.47 14.67
CA ALA A 309 -8.74 3.87 16.02
C ALA A 309 -7.60 2.96 16.46
N SER A 310 -6.51 3.54 16.99
CA SER A 310 -5.36 2.78 17.49
C SER A 310 -4.94 3.28 18.87
N ALA A 311 -4.51 2.35 19.70
CA ALA A 311 -3.81 2.61 20.95
C ALA A 311 -2.48 1.87 20.93
N SER A 312 -1.37 2.60 21.11
CA SER A 312 -0.03 2.06 21.25
C SER A 312 0.50 2.37 22.64
N VAL A 313 1.01 1.36 23.33
CA VAL A 313 1.69 1.49 24.62
C VAL A 313 3.08 0.89 24.48
N GLU A 314 4.08 1.68 24.82
CA GLU A 314 5.47 1.23 24.91
C GLU A 314 5.99 1.42 26.33
N HIS A 315 6.72 0.43 26.83
CA HIS A 315 7.34 0.49 28.15
C HIS A 315 8.73 -0.12 28.13
N ASP A 316 9.72 0.68 28.54
CA ASP A 316 11.10 0.22 28.69
C ASP A 316 11.19 -0.60 29.99
N LEU A 317 11.26 -1.93 29.84
CA LEU A 317 11.38 -2.86 30.98
C LEU A 317 12.69 -2.63 31.76
N ASN A 318 13.71 -2.25 31.02
CA ASN A 318 15.03 -1.85 31.48
C ASN A 318 15.76 -1.15 30.32
N ASP A 319 17.04 -0.78 30.52
CA ASP A 319 17.87 -0.11 29.53
C ASP A 319 18.08 -0.90 28.21
N ARG A 320 17.71 -2.18 28.18
CA ARG A 320 17.97 -3.10 27.07
C ARG A 320 16.72 -3.56 26.35
N PHE A 321 15.60 -3.65 27.02
CA PHE A 321 14.37 -4.24 26.49
C PHE A 321 13.16 -3.33 26.64
N THR A 322 12.41 -3.21 25.57
CA THR A 322 11.14 -2.51 25.52
C THR A 322 10.03 -3.49 25.15
N VAL A 323 8.89 -3.38 25.82
CA VAL A 323 7.64 -4.02 25.41
C VAL A 323 6.75 -2.99 24.72
N ARG A 324 6.14 -3.38 23.61
CA ARG A 324 5.18 -2.57 22.86
C ARG A 324 3.89 -3.37 22.66
N ASN A 325 2.75 -2.74 22.90
CA ASN A 325 1.44 -3.30 22.55
C ASN A 325 0.71 -2.31 21.65
N VAL A 326 0.14 -2.79 20.55
CA VAL A 326 -0.72 -2.02 19.67
C VAL A 326 -2.07 -2.72 19.54
N THR A 327 -3.14 -1.98 19.87
CA THR A 327 -4.52 -2.41 19.61
C THR A 327 -5.12 -1.49 18.56
N ARG A 328 -5.67 -2.06 17.48
CA ARG A 328 -6.30 -1.30 16.38
C ARG A 328 -7.68 -1.86 16.07
N TYR A 329 -8.64 -0.97 16.00
CA TYR A 329 -9.97 -1.23 15.44
C TYR A 329 -10.13 -0.44 14.14
N SER A 330 -10.64 -1.10 13.10
CA SER A 330 -10.95 -0.43 11.84
C SER A 330 -12.33 -0.85 11.35
N LYS A 331 -13.03 0.11 10.73
CA LYS A 331 -14.31 -0.12 10.06
C LYS A 331 -14.33 0.59 8.73
N THR A 332 -14.64 -0.13 7.67
CA THR A 332 -14.69 0.43 6.32
C THR A 332 -16.02 0.15 5.65
N LEU A 333 -16.50 1.12 4.88
CA LEU A 333 -17.61 0.98 3.96
C LEU A 333 -17.08 1.21 2.54
N ASN A 334 -17.33 0.26 1.64
CA ASN A 334 -17.13 0.44 0.20
C ASN A 334 -18.47 0.20 -0.50
N HIS A 335 -19.10 1.29 -0.95
CA HIS A 335 -20.44 1.29 -1.52
C HIS A 335 -20.41 1.98 -2.87
N TYR A 336 -20.78 1.26 -3.93
CA TYR A 336 -20.81 1.81 -5.27
C TYR A 336 -21.86 1.17 -6.18
N LEU A 337 -22.31 1.95 -7.14
CA LEU A 337 -22.86 1.54 -8.41
C LEU A 337 -22.02 2.20 -9.48
N MET A 338 -21.45 1.43 -10.38
CA MET A 338 -20.61 1.92 -11.46
C MET A 338 -20.85 1.18 -12.75
N THR A 339 -20.61 1.86 -13.83
CA THR A 339 -20.72 1.34 -15.18
C THR A 339 -19.42 0.66 -15.60
N ARG A 340 -19.49 -0.63 -15.97
CA ARG A 340 -18.40 -1.32 -16.65
C ARG A 340 -18.56 -1.22 -18.15
N PRO A 341 -17.67 -0.51 -18.86
CA PRO A 341 -17.66 -0.50 -20.32
C PRO A 341 -17.04 -1.79 -20.87
N SER A 342 -17.62 -2.33 -21.93
CA SER A 342 -17.14 -3.55 -22.57
C SER A 342 -17.55 -3.59 -24.04
N PHE A 343 -16.74 -4.23 -24.88
CA PHE A 343 -17.13 -4.57 -26.25
C PHE A 343 -17.78 -5.95 -26.37
N ASP A 344 -17.85 -6.71 -25.27
CA ASP A 344 -18.45 -8.03 -25.28
C ASP A 344 -19.98 -7.96 -25.38
N ASN A 345 -20.60 -8.75 -26.28
CA ASN A 345 -22.07 -8.90 -26.40
C ASN A 345 -22.84 -7.57 -26.51
N CYS A 346 -22.49 -6.70 -27.44
CA CYS A 346 -23.10 -5.38 -27.59
C CYS A 346 -24.54 -5.39 -28.13
N ALA A 347 -24.98 -6.43 -28.84
CA ALA A 347 -26.36 -6.52 -29.31
C ALA A 347 -27.30 -6.80 -28.15
N ALA A 348 -28.34 -5.98 -28.00
CA ALA A 348 -29.39 -6.20 -27.03
C ALA A 348 -30.10 -7.53 -27.34
N GLY A 349 -30.01 -8.53 -26.42
CA GLY A 349 -30.80 -9.74 -26.44
C GLY A 349 -30.26 -10.95 -27.23
N ALA A 350 -29.13 -10.84 -27.93
CA ALA A 350 -28.50 -11.97 -28.61
C ALA A 350 -26.96 -11.88 -28.47
N GLY A 351 -26.27 -12.98 -28.38
CA GLY A 351 -24.82 -13.08 -28.21
C GLY A 351 -23.98 -12.50 -29.38
N GLY A 352 -24.30 -11.30 -29.83
CA GLY A 352 -23.64 -10.60 -30.92
C GLY A 352 -22.47 -9.75 -30.44
N ALA A 353 -21.34 -9.78 -31.15
CA ALA A 353 -20.23 -8.85 -30.96
C ALA A 353 -20.65 -7.42 -31.34
N CYS A 354 -20.12 -6.41 -30.63
CA CYS A 354 -20.24 -5.03 -31.11
C CYS A 354 -19.68 -4.94 -32.53
N ALA A 355 -20.48 -4.43 -33.45
CA ALA A 355 -20.09 -4.35 -34.86
C ALA A 355 -18.87 -3.46 -35.04
N THR A 356 -17.99 -3.92 -35.89
CA THR A 356 -16.97 -3.27 -36.73
C THR A 356 -16.36 -1.94 -36.28
N GLU A 357 -15.05 -1.81 -36.44
CA GLU A 357 -14.30 -0.53 -36.43
C GLU A 357 -14.96 0.48 -37.36
N GLY A 358 -14.97 1.76 -36.96
CA GLY A 358 -15.53 2.87 -37.70
C GLY A 358 -16.47 3.75 -36.88
N ALA A 359 -16.99 4.79 -37.45
CA ALA A 359 -17.83 5.78 -36.76
C ALA A 359 -19.09 5.20 -36.07
N GLY A 360 -19.53 4.01 -36.46
CA GLY A 360 -20.66 3.30 -35.81
C GLY A 360 -20.31 2.34 -34.69
N LEU A 361 -19.06 2.29 -34.25
CA LEU A 361 -18.65 1.38 -33.18
C LEU A 361 -19.40 1.69 -31.87
N GLN A 362 -20.01 0.68 -31.32
CA GLN A 362 -20.71 0.75 -30.04
C GLN A 362 -20.00 -0.05 -28.96
N PHE A 363 -20.17 0.35 -27.72
CA PHE A 363 -19.78 -0.40 -26.54
C PHE A 363 -21.00 -0.65 -25.65
N ARG A 364 -20.87 -1.62 -24.75
CA ARG A 364 -21.90 -1.99 -23.78
C ARG A 364 -21.56 -1.42 -22.42
N ARG A 365 -22.60 -0.99 -21.69
CA ARG A 365 -22.57 -0.62 -20.29
C ARG A 365 -23.24 -1.72 -19.46
N ASP A 366 -22.54 -2.19 -18.44
CA ASP A 366 -23.06 -3.14 -17.44
C ASP A 366 -22.98 -2.54 -16.05
N ASP A 367 -24.02 -2.75 -15.23
CA ASP A 367 -23.98 -2.37 -13.83
C ASP A 367 -23.00 -3.24 -13.04
N ARG A 368 -22.21 -2.60 -12.18
CA ARG A 368 -21.39 -3.22 -11.15
C ARG A 368 -21.71 -2.59 -9.82
N THR A 369 -22.15 -3.41 -8.88
CA THR A 369 -22.61 -2.96 -7.57
C THR A 369 -21.82 -3.62 -6.47
N ASN A 370 -21.61 -2.88 -5.38
CA ASN A 370 -21.05 -3.41 -4.15
C ASN A 370 -21.53 -2.59 -2.95
N TYR A 371 -21.95 -3.27 -1.91
CA TYR A 371 -22.15 -2.70 -0.58
C TYR A 371 -21.48 -3.60 0.42
N ARG A 372 -20.27 -3.22 0.84
CA ARG A 372 -19.45 -4.02 1.75
C ARG A 372 -19.05 -3.20 2.95
N VAL A 373 -19.27 -3.77 4.13
CA VAL A 373 -18.72 -3.28 5.40
C VAL A 373 -17.72 -4.31 5.90
N ALA A 374 -16.48 -3.88 6.14
CA ALA A 374 -15.48 -4.71 6.81
C ALA A 374 -15.15 -4.08 8.16
N GLU A 375 -15.13 -4.90 9.21
CA GLU A 375 -14.74 -4.51 10.56
C GLU A 375 -13.58 -5.40 10.99
N SER A 376 -12.55 -4.83 11.61
CA SER A 376 -11.41 -5.59 12.10
C SER A 376 -10.97 -5.11 13.49
N LEU A 377 -10.54 -6.04 14.30
CA LEU A 377 -9.85 -5.79 15.57
C LEU A 377 -8.55 -6.58 15.57
N LEU A 378 -7.45 -5.90 15.86
CA LEU A 378 -6.13 -6.49 15.94
C LEU A 378 -5.46 -6.05 17.24
N ASN A 379 -4.74 -6.96 17.88
CA ASN A 379 -3.80 -6.70 18.97
C ASN A 379 -2.47 -7.37 18.65
N GLN A 380 -1.39 -6.60 18.76
CA GLN A 380 -0.01 -7.06 18.58
C GLN A 380 0.80 -6.64 19.80
N THR A 381 1.57 -7.59 20.35
CA THR A 381 2.52 -7.34 21.43
C THR A 381 3.90 -7.77 20.98
N ASP A 382 4.85 -6.87 21.07
CA ASP A 382 6.26 -7.06 20.75
C ASP A 382 7.11 -6.85 22.01
N VAL A 383 8.14 -7.67 22.18
CA VAL A 383 9.28 -7.40 23.07
C VAL A 383 10.50 -7.30 22.19
N TYR A 384 11.24 -6.21 22.28
CA TYR A 384 12.43 -5.99 21.48
C TYR A 384 13.55 -5.34 22.30
N GLY A 385 14.78 -5.60 21.90
CA GLY A 385 15.94 -5.08 22.60
C GLY A 385 17.23 -5.77 22.19
N SER A 386 18.28 -5.46 22.92
CA SER A 386 19.64 -5.94 22.63
C SER A 386 20.31 -6.56 23.85
N PHE A 387 21.08 -7.62 23.63
CA PHE A 387 21.92 -8.24 24.65
C PHE A 387 23.20 -8.82 24.02
N ASN A 388 24.18 -9.13 24.83
CA ASN A 388 25.44 -9.74 24.38
C ASN A 388 25.62 -11.15 24.93
N THR A 389 26.13 -12.06 24.09
CA THR A 389 26.64 -13.37 24.47
C THR A 389 28.15 -13.39 24.22
N GLY A 390 28.92 -13.07 25.24
CA GLY A 390 30.35 -12.78 25.09
C GLY A 390 30.56 -11.52 24.24
N SER A 391 31.31 -11.65 23.14
CA SER A 391 31.54 -10.55 22.18
C SER A 391 30.46 -10.41 21.12
N ILE A 392 29.50 -11.31 21.06
CA ILE A 392 28.45 -11.34 20.03
C ILE A 392 27.26 -10.52 20.52
N LYS A 393 26.84 -9.52 19.73
CA LYS A 393 25.64 -8.72 19.98
C LYS A 393 24.43 -9.38 19.30
N HIS A 394 23.31 -9.40 20.01
CA HIS A 394 22.00 -9.85 19.55
C HIS A 394 21.01 -8.68 19.61
N ASP A 395 20.33 -8.38 18.51
CA ASP A 395 19.20 -7.47 18.42
C ASP A 395 17.94 -8.29 18.14
N ILE A 396 17.17 -8.55 19.19
CA ILE A 396 16.05 -9.49 19.16
C ILE A 396 14.70 -8.76 19.12
N VAL A 397 13.74 -9.35 18.39
CA VAL A 397 12.32 -8.98 18.42
C VAL A 397 11.50 -10.25 18.51
N ALA A 398 10.66 -10.38 19.54
CA ALA A 398 9.72 -11.48 19.67
C ALA A 398 8.32 -10.92 19.88
N GLY A 399 7.30 -11.53 19.27
CA GLY A 399 5.96 -11.00 19.41
C GLY A 399 4.86 -12.01 19.13
N VAL A 400 3.66 -11.60 19.53
CA VAL A 400 2.39 -12.29 19.27
C VAL A 400 1.39 -11.33 18.66
N GLU A 401 0.52 -11.85 17.78
CA GLU A 401 -0.52 -11.08 17.12
C GLU A 401 -1.81 -11.87 17.07
N ILE A 402 -2.92 -11.21 17.37
CA ILE A 402 -4.26 -11.77 17.27
C ILE A 402 -5.12 -10.79 16.50
N SER A 403 -5.80 -11.27 15.45
CA SER A 403 -6.71 -10.44 14.68
C SER A 403 -8.01 -11.15 14.37
N LYS A 404 -9.07 -10.35 14.19
CA LYS A 404 -10.38 -10.77 13.73
C LYS A 404 -10.89 -9.79 12.69
N GLU A 405 -11.38 -10.32 11.56
CA GLU A 405 -12.05 -9.55 10.50
C GLU A 405 -13.48 -10.07 10.34
N GLU A 406 -14.44 -9.18 10.24
CA GLU A 406 -15.83 -9.49 9.89
C GLU A 406 -16.25 -8.74 8.63
N ILE A 407 -16.78 -9.48 7.67
CA ILE A 407 -17.20 -8.92 6.38
C ILE A 407 -18.71 -9.08 6.25
N HIS A 408 -19.38 -7.97 5.97
CA HIS A 408 -20.81 -7.91 5.76
C HIS A 408 -21.09 -7.29 4.40
N ASN A 409 -21.96 -7.93 3.64
CA ASN A 409 -22.41 -7.42 2.34
C ASN A 409 -23.93 -7.20 2.35
N LYS A 410 -24.40 -6.30 1.47
CA LYS A 410 -25.79 -6.20 1.06
C LYS A 410 -25.88 -6.47 -0.44
N ALA A 411 -26.82 -7.29 -0.85
CA ALA A 411 -27.17 -7.39 -2.27
C ALA A 411 -27.74 -6.05 -2.74
N MET A 412 -27.39 -5.64 -3.93
CA MET A 412 -27.95 -4.44 -4.59
C MET A 412 -28.56 -4.88 -5.93
N THR A 413 -29.79 -4.48 -6.18
CA THR A 413 -30.55 -4.76 -7.40
C THR A 413 -31.28 -3.49 -7.85
N GLY A 414 -31.91 -3.54 -9.03
CA GLY A 414 -32.71 -2.42 -9.53
C GLY A 414 -31.88 -1.25 -10.10
N GLY A 415 -30.66 -1.48 -10.51
CA GLY A 415 -29.86 -0.51 -11.29
C GLY A 415 -30.42 -0.34 -12.70
N PRO A 416 -29.87 0.60 -13.51
CA PRO A 416 -30.33 0.87 -14.88
C PRO A 416 -30.28 -0.33 -15.83
N GLY A 417 -29.48 -1.34 -15.45
CA GLY A 417 -29.29 -2.51 -16.28
C GLY A 417 -28.33 -2.28 -17.44
N ARG A 418 -28.45 -3.13 -18.44
CA ARG A 418 -27.55 -3.16 -19.61
C ARG A 418 -28.09 -2.27 -20.72
N ASP A 419 -27.21 -1.46 -21.31
CA ASP A 419 -27.45 -0.67 -22.51
C ASP A 419 -26.20 -0.56 -23.39
N THR A 420 -26.32 0.04 -24.57
CA THR A 420 -25.22 0.34 -25.51
C THR A 420 -25.13 1.83 -25.81
N ASP A 421 -23.92 2.27 -26.17
CA ASP A 421 -23.67 3.66 -26.59
C ASP A 421 -22.54 3.74 -27.62
N SER A 422 -22.38 4.91 -28.27
CA SER A 422 -21.29 5.18 -29.19
C SER A 422 -19.95 5.17 -28.49
N PHE A 423 -18.96 4.51 -29.09
CA PHE A 423 -17.59 4.51 -28.54
C PHE A 423 -16.88 5.85 -28.75
N TYR A 424 -17.07 6.49 -29.93
CA TYR A 424 -16.38 7.72 -30.26
C TYR A 424 -17.09 8.96 -29.72
N ASP A 425 -18.40 8.89 -29.49
CA ASP A 425 -19.22 10.00 -28.97
C ASP A 425 -20.21 9.44 -27.92
N PRO A 426 -19.73 9.05 -26.73
CA PRO A 426 -20.60 8.51 -25.68
C PRO A 426 -21.47 9.61 -25.06
N ASN A 427 -22.74 9.27 -24.77
CA ASN A 427 -23.63 10.13 -24.00
C ASN A 427 -23.68 9.72 -22.51
N PRO A 428 -22.80 10.26 -21.64
CA PRO A 428 -22.81 9.93 -20.23
C PRO A 428 -23.98 10.55 -19.45
N ASN A 429 -24.68 11.53 -20.05
CA ASN A 429 -25.79 12.27 -19.41
C ASN A 429 -27.17 11.67 -19.71
N ARG A 430 -27.22 10.51 -20.41
CA ARG A 430 -28.49 9.80 -20.66
C ARG A 430 -29.26 9.59 -19.35
N GLN A 431 -30.57 9.87 -19.38
CA GLN A 431 -31.43 9.65 -18.22
C GLN A 431 -31.87 8.20 -18.14
N TYR A 432 -31.94 7.67 -16.92
CA TYR A 432 -32.38 6.32 -16.62
C TYR A 432 -33.47 6.36 -15.57
N ASN A 433 -34.51 5.57 -15.77
CA ASN A 433 -35.52 5.32 -14.76
C ASN A 433 -35.15 4.03 -14.04
N TYR A 434 -34.65 4.13 -12.80
CA TYR A 434 -34.23 2.99 -12.00
C TYR A 434 -34.45 3.26 -10.50
N SER A 435 -34.53 2.18 -9.71
CA SER A 435 -34.69 2.29 -8.27
C SER A 435 -33.83 1.22 -7.58
N LEU A 436 -32.75 1.65 -6.93
CA LEU A 436 -31.88 0.76 -6.19
C LEU A 436 -32.59 0.15 -4.99
N GLN A 437 -32.52 -1.17 -4.89
CA GLN A 437 -33.03 -1.95 -3.78
C GLN A 437 -31.86 -2.60 -3.03
N TYR A 438 -31.94 -2.63 -1.71
CA TYR A 438 -30.93 -3.19 -0.85
C TYR A 438 -31.49 -4.40 -0.09
N GLY A 439 -30.84 -5.53 -0.24
CA GLY A 439 -31.09 -6.71 0.57
C GLY A 439 -30.63 -6.53 2.04
N PRO A 440 -30.87 -7.51 2.89
CA PRO A 440 -30.42 -7.49 4.28
C PRO A 440 -28.89 -7.46 4.37
N LYS A 441 -28.36 -6.86 5.43
CA LYS A 441 -26.94 -6.94 5.78
C LYS A 441 -26.62 -8.36 6.22
N THR A 442 -25.83 -9.09 5.44
CA THR A 442 -25.46 -10.49 5.67
C THR A 442 -23.97 -10.59 5.98
N LYS A 443 -23.60 -11.32 7.03
CA LYS A 443 -22.21 -11.65 7.31
C LYS A 443 -21.74 -12.70 6.29
N THR A 444 -20.73 -12.35 5.50
CA THR A 444 -20.22 -13.18 4.39
C THR A 444 -18.78 -13.67 4.63
N GLY A 445 -18.13 -13.19 5.66
CA GLY A 445 -16.79 -13.65 6.08
C GLY A 445 -16.51 -13.36 7.55
N ASP A 446 -15.84 -14.32 8.20
CA ASP A 446 -15.24 -14.21 9.53
C ASP A 446 -13.84 -14.78 9.42
N ILE A 447 -12.83 -13.96 9.63
CA ILE A 447 -11.43 -14.37 9.52
C ILE A 447 -10.76 -14.10 10.86
N LYS A 448 -10.04 -15.11 11.38
CA LYS A 448 -9.26 -15.00 12.60
C LYS A 448 -7.84 -15.43 12.32
N THR A 449 -6.87 -14.65 12.81
CA THR A 449 -5.46 -15.00 12.73
C THR A 449 -4.84 -14.93 14.12
N ARG A 450 -4.01 -15.93 14.46
CA ARG A 450 -3.19 -15.96 15.67
C ARG A 450 -1.78 -16.26 15.24
N SER A 451 -0.83 -15.44 15.68
CA SER A 451 0.54 -15.52 15.22
C SER A 451 1.52 -15.40 16.37
N ALA A 452 2.67 -16.04 16.21
CA ALA A 452 3.84 -15.83 17.05
C ALA A 452 5.08 -15.75 16.16
N TYR A 453 6.03 -14.90 16.51
CA TYR A 453 7.25 -14.70 15.72
C TYR A 453 8.43 -14.31 16.59
N ILE A 454 9.60 -14.58 16.05
CA ILE A 454 10.89 -14.18 16.62
C ILE A 454 11.86 -13.83 15.50
N PHE A 455 12.60 -12.75 15.70
CA PHE A 455 13.70 -12.31 14.83
C PHE A 455 14.93 -12.06 15.71
N ASP A 456 16.10 -12.41 15.19
CA ASP A 456 17.38 -12.06 15.80
C ASP A 456 18.36 -11.59 14.74
N THR A 457 18.99 -10.43 14.98
CA THR A 457 20.12 -9.97 14.21
C THR A 457 21.37 -10.10 15.06
N VAL A 458 22.22 -11.03 14.67
CA VAL A 458 23.44 -11.39 15.36
C VAL A 458 24.61 -10.67 14.71
N THR A 459 25.23 -9.73 15.44
CA THR A 459 26.48 -9.07 15.02
C THR A 459 27.66 -9.87 15.55
N LEU A 460 28.32 -10.59 14.63
CA LEU A 460 29.48 -11.44 14.96
C LEU A 460 30.74 -10.60 15.20
N ASN A 461 30.93 -9.59 14.38
CA ASN A 461 32.00 -8.58 14.43
C ASN A 461 31.64 -7.39 13.54
N ASP A 462 32.54 -6.43 13.37
CA ASP A 462 32.32 -5.20 12.58
C ASP A 462 32.01 -5.47 11.09
N GLN A 463 32.35 -6.64 10.59
CA GLN A 463 32.18 -6.99 9.17
C GLN A 463 31.05 -7.97 8.90
N TRP A 464 30.63 -8.78 9.85
CA TRP A 464 29.69 -9.88 9.62
C TRP A 464 28.49 -9.83 10.55
N MET A 465 27.31 -9.87 9.94
CA MET A 465 26.03 -9.99 10.65
C MET A 465 25.19 -11.12 10.04
N ILE A 466 24.42 -11.79 10.86
CA ILE A 466 23.45 -12.80 10.48
C ILE A 466 22.08 -12.36 10.99
N ASN A 467 21.10 -12.35 10.11
CA ASN A 467 19.71 -12.05 10.48
C ASN A 467 18.85 -13.29 10.24
N GLY A 468 18.10 -13.71 11.25
CA GLY A 468 17.19 -14.84 11.19
C GLY A 468 15.80 -14.49 11.72
N GLY A 469 14.76 -15.08 11.16
CA GLY A 469 13.41 -14.89 11.62
C GLY A 469 12.51 -16.09 11.34
N LEU A 470 11.62 -16.35 12.28
CA LEU A 470 10.63 -17.41 12.20
C LEU A 470 9.27 -16.87 12.63
N ARG A 471 8.23 -17.21 11.89
CA ARG A 471 6.83 -16.88 12.22
C ARG A 471 5.93 -18.06 11.98
N PHE A 472 5.03 -18.26 12.92
CA PHE A 472 3.89 -19.17 12.84
C PHE A 472 2.61 -18.36 12.76
N ASP A 473 1.73 -18.71 11.82
CA ASP A 473 0.39 -18.15 11.70
C ASP A 473 -0.63 -19.29 11.68
N ARG A 474 -1.63 -19.20 12.54
CA ARG A 474 -2.87 -19.99 12.46
C ARG A 474 -3.96 -19.11 11.90
N PHE A 475 -4.39 -19.42 10.71
CA PHE A 475 -5.42 -18.71 9.94
C PHE A 475 -6.70 -19.53 9.93
N GLU A 476 -7.80 -18.92 10.33
CA GLU A 476 -9.13 -19.51 10.29
C GLU A 476 -10.04 -18.59 9.48
N ALA A 477 -10.74 -19.12 8.47
CA ALA A 477 -11.63 -18.36 7.61
C ALA A 477 -12.97 -19.11 7.47
N ASP A 478 -14.04 -18.42 7.83
CA ASP A 478 -15.41 -18.93 7.74
C ASP A 478 -16.25 -18.06 6.81
N ASN A 479 -17.00 -18.66 5.92
CA ASN A 479 -18.09 -18.03 5.19
C ASN A 479 -19.43 -18.70 5.56
N THR A 480 -20.52 -18.30 4.92
CA THR A 480 -21.86 -18.85 5.23
C THR A 480 -22.01 -20.34 4.89
N LYS A 481 -21.05 -20.95 4.17
CA LYS A 481 -21.15 -22.32 3.65
C LYS A 481 -20.01 -23.22 4.11
N GLU A 482 -18.84 -22.67 4.30
CA GLU A 482 -17.61 -23.44 4.51
C GLU A 482 -16.70 -22.77 5.52
N SER A 483 -15.89 -23.58 6.21
CA SER A 483 -14.82 -23.12 7.09
C SER A 483 -13.49 -23.75 6.71
N ARG A 484 -12.41 -23.02 6.94
CA ARG A 484 -11.06 -23.46 6.69
C ARG A 484 -10.10 -23.03 7.79
N LYS A 485 -9.12 -23.89 8.04
CA LYS A 485 -8.02 -23.61 8.97
C LYS A 485 -6.71 -24.02 8.35
N ASP A 486 -5.74 -23.09 8.37
CA ASP A 486 -4.38 -23.29 7.89
C ASP A 486 -3.36 -22.93 8.97
N ASP A 487 -2.38 -23.81 9.16
CA ASP A 487 -1.19 -23.56 9.95
C ASP A 487 0.00 -23.30 8.99
N MET A 488 0.60 -22.12 9.12
CA MET A 488 1.63 -21.67 8.20
C MET A 488 2.90 -21.28 8.95
N TRP A 489 4.03 -21.85 8.50
CA TRP A 489 5.36 -21.47 8.95
C TRP A 489 6.07 -20.69 7.86
N ASN A 490 6.57 -19.51 8.21
CA ASN A 490 7.36 -18.67 7.34
C ASN A 490 8.66 -18.29 8.04
N TYR A 491 9.75 -18.27 7.27
CA TYR A 491 11.06 -17.95 7.81
C TYR A 491 11.86 -17.10 6.82
N GLN A 492 12.85 -16.44 7.38
CA GLN A 492 13.84 -15.71 6.64
C GLN A 492 15.21 -15.91 7.23
N LEU A 493 16.22 -15.83 6.38
CA LEU A 493 17.64 -15.86 6.76
C LEU A 493 18.39 -14.86 5.88
N GLY A 494 19.31 -14.12 6.48
CA GLY A 494 20.16 -13.16 5.78
C GLY A 494 21.55 -13.13 6.37
N VAL A 495 22.55 -12.92 5.52
CA VAL A 495 23.94 -12.68 5.90
C VAL A 495 24.33 -11.35 5.31
N VAL A 496 24.95 -10.49 6.12
CA VAL A 496 25.49 -9.20 5.72
C VAL A 496 27.00 -9.20 5.91
N TYR A 497 27.70 -8.83 4.87
CA TYR A 497 29.14 -8.54 4.91
C TYR A 497 29.37 -7.05 4.70
N LYS A 498 30.10 -6.42 5.59
CA LYS A 498 30.45 -5.00 5.56
C LYS A 498 31.92 -4.83 5.15
N PRO A 499 32.21 -4.62 3.86
CA PRO A 499 33.59 -4.34 3.42
C PRO A 499 34.09 -2.98 3.89
N ALA A 500 33.16 -2.06 4.23
CA ALA A 500 33.41 -0.73 4.76
C ALA A 500 32.27 -0.33 5.72
N GLN A 501 32.48 0.66 6.58
CA GLN A 501 31.45 1.14 7.53
C GLN A 501 30.22 1.67 6.82
N ASN A 502 30.39 2.34 5.67
CA ASN A 502 29.34 2.93 4.83
C ASN A 502 28.87 2.01 3.70
N GLY A 503 29.23 0.71 3.72
CA GLY A 503 28.88 -0.23 2.66
C GLY A 503 28.53 -1.62 3.18
N SER A 504 27.56 -2.28 2.53
CA SER A 504 27.18 -3.66 2.82
C SER A 504 26.91 -4.45 1.55
N ILE A 505 27.19 -5.75 1.60
CA ILE A 505 26.81 -6.77 0.64
C ILE A 505 26.00 -7.82 1.41
N TYR A 506 24.87 -8.24 0.90
CA TYR A 506 24.03 -9.22 1.60
C TYR A 506 23.50 -10.31 0.68
N LEU A 507 23.30 -11.47 1.26
CA LEU A 507 22.53 -12.57 0.68
C LEU A 507 21.37 -12.89 1.60
N SER A 508 20.17 -13.02 1.05
CA SER A 508 19.00 -13.37 1.84
C SER A 508 18.11 -14.42 1.17
N TYR A 509 17.39 -15.13 2.01
CA TYR A 509 16.35 -16.08 1.64
C TYR A 509 15.10 -15.83 2.49
N GLY A 510 13.94 -15.82 1.85
CA GLY A 510 12.67 -15.60 2.56
C GLY A 510 11.52 -16.39 1.94
N THR A 511 10.51 -16.67 2.77
CA THR A 511 9.31 -17.41 2.37
C THR A 511 8.03 -16.60 2.60
N SER A 512 6.98 -16.96 1.85
CA SER A 512 5.63 -16.44 2.04
C SER A 512 4.59 -17.54 1.83
N SER A 513 3.45 -17.41 2.54
CA SER A 513 2.31 -18.30 2.43
C SER A 513 1.03 -17.50 2.23
N ASN A 514 0.23 -17.84 1.20
CA ASN A 514 -1.06 -17.21 0.90
C ASN A 514 -2.17 -18.22 1.16
N PRO A 515 -2.93 -18.10 2.26
CA PRO A 515 -4.00 -19.04 2.57
C PRO A 515 -5.19 -18.87 1.62
N THR A 516 -5.93 -19.94 1.41
CA THR A 516 -7.23 -19.88 0.73
C THR A 516 -8.26 -19.25 1.66
N GLY A 517 -9.11 -18.38 1.12
CA GLY A 517 -10.10 -17.66 1.91
C GLY A 517 -9.65 -16.26 2.36
N GLU A 518 -8.44 -15.83 2.01
CA GLU A 518 -7.98 -14.45 2.25
C GLU A 518 -8.90 -13.41 1.61
N ASN A 519 -9.54 -13.75 0.49
CA ASN A 519 -10.49 -12.91 -0.25
C ASN A 519 -11.96 -13.25 0.00
N LEU A 520 -12.30 -13.93 1.11
CA LEU A 520 -13.68 -14.21 1.48
C LEU A 520 -14.54 -12.93 1.52
N GLY A 521 -15.79 -13.08 1.13
CA GLY A 521 -16.75 -11.97 1.12
C GLY A 521 -16.58 -10.99 -0.04
N GLN A 522 -15.65 -11.24 -0.99
CA GLN A 522 -15.63 -10.51 -2.26
C GLN A 522 -16.56 -11.20 -3.27
N ALA A 523 -17.47 -10.46 -3.84
CA ALA A 523 -18.30 -10.98 -4.93
C ALA A 523 -17.41 -11.19 -6.17
N GLY A 524 -17.33 -12.44 -6.68
CA GLY A 524 -16.57 -12.77 -7.90
C GLY A 524 -15.04 -12.88 -7.73
N GLY A 525 -14.52 -12.86 -6.51
CA GLY A 525 -13.10 -13.19 -6.26
C GLY A 525 -12.81 -14.66 -6.53
N ALA A 526 -11.54 -15.01 -6.84
CA ALA A 526 -11.13 -16.41 -7.08
C ALA A 526 -11.42 -17.33 -5.89
N ASP A 527 -11.58 -16.77 -4.70
CA ASP A 527 -11.97 -17.45 -3.46
C ASP A 527 -13.45 -17.23 -3.09
N GLY A 528 -14.25 -16.59 -3.97
CA GLY A 528 -15.66 -16.29 -3.74
C GLY A 528 -16.60 -17.40 -4.23
N PRO A 529 -17.89 -17.39 -3.84
CA PRO A 529 -18.85 -18.45 -4.17
C PRO A 529 -19.12 -18.64 -5.67
N ALA A 530 -18.72 -17.70 -6.52
CA ALA A 530 -18.81 -17.84 -7.97
C ALA A 530 -17.67 -18.70 -8.58
N GLY A 531 -16.60 -18.97 -7.82
CA GLY A 531 -15.45 -19.77 -8.27
C GLY A 531 -15.62 -21.29 -8.10
N GLY A 532 -16.73 -21.76 -7.54
CA GLY A 532 -17.09 -23.20 -7.49
C GLY A 532 -16.13 -24.10 -6.67
N ALA A 533 -14.99 -23.61 -6.26
CA ALA A 533 -14.04 -24.39 -5.49
C ALA A 533 -14.35 -24.31 -4.00
N ALA A 534 -14.42 -25.46 -3.38
CA ALA A 534 -14.44 -25.57 -1.95
C ALA A 534 -13.14 -24.94 -1.40
N ILE A 535 -13.24 -23.81 -0.67
CA ILE A 535 -12.08 -23.24 0.01
C ILE A 535 -11.46 -24.26 0.96
N ARG A 536 -12.21 -25.25 1.37
CA ARG A 536 -11.87 -26.30 2.30
C ARG A 536 -10.68 -27.15 1.84
N ASP A 537 -10.56 -27.43 0.54
CA ASP A 537 -9.66 -28.46 0.02
C ASP A 537 -8.32 -27.93 -0.56
N LEU A 538 -8.19 -26.59 -0.69
CA LEU A 538 -6.99 -25.98 -1.25
C LEU A 538 -6.01 -25.54 -0.16
N LYS A 539 -4.78 -26.09 -0.18
CA LYS A 539 -3.68 -25.68 0.70
C LYS A 539 -3.23 -24.23 0.42
N PRO A 540 -2.52 -23.57 1.35
CA PRO A 540 -1.89 -22.28 1.07
C PRO A 540 -0.92 -22.36 -0.11
N GLU A 541 -0.94 -21.34 -0.98
CA GLU A 541 0.12 -21.13 -1.96
C GLU A 541 1.41 -20.78 -1.22
N ARG A 542 2.56 -21.21 -1.77
CA ARG A 542 3.87 -20.99 -1.17
C ARG A 542 4.81 -20.27 -2.11
N SER A 543 5.56 -19.32 -1.56
CA SER A 543 6.58 -18.60 -2.30
C SER A 543 7.89 -18.58 -1.55
N TYR A 544 9.00 -18.55 -2.30
CA TYR A 544 10.34 -18.38 -1.75
C TYR A 544 11.18 -17.52 -2.69
N SER A 545 12.09 -16.77 -2.10
CA SER A 545 12.98 -15.88 -2.86
C SER A 545 14.40 -15.92 -2.34
N TRP A 546 15.35 -15.84 -3.26
CA TRP A 546 16.74 -15.52 -3.01
C TRP A 546 17.01 -14.11 -3.51
N GLU A 547 17.79 -13.35 -2.75
CA GLU A 547 18.20 -12.01 -3.10
C GLU A 547 19.67 -11.79 -2.72
N LEU A 548 20.47 -11.32 -3.68
CA LEU A 548 21.84 -10.84 -3.47
C LEU A 548 21.83 -9.34 -3.76
N GLY A 549 22.27 -8.54 -2.81
CA GLY A 549 22.29 -7.09 -2.97
C GLY A 549 23.46 -6.41 -2.32
N THR A 550 23.61 -5.13 -2.61
CA THR A 550 24.61 -4.26 -2.01
C THR A 550 24.02 -2.88 -1.75
N LYS A 551 24.46 -2.23 -0.69
CA LYS A 551 24.03 -0.89 -0.28
C LYS A 551 25.25 -0.07 0.14
N TRP A 552 25.24 1.20 -0.23
CA TRP A 552 26.34 2.14 0.03
C TRP A 552 25.80 3.50 0.37
N ASP A 553 26.23 4.06 1.47
CA ASP A 553 25.99 5.45 1.83
C ASP A 553 27.23 6.26 1.45
N VAL A 554 27.09 7.10 0.44
CA VAL A 554 28.17 7.91 -0.15
C VAL A 554 27.90 9.40 0.03
N ALA A 555 28.78 10.29 -0.44
CA ALA A 555 28.65 11.74 -0.30
C ALA A 555 28.44 12.17 1.17
N ASP A 556 29.38 11.78 2.04
CA ASP A 556 29.31 11.99 3.50
C ASP A 556 28.04 11.38 4.12
N GLU A 557 27.70 10.16 3.69
CA GLU A 557 26.54 9.38 4.12
C GLU A 557 25.16 10.00 3.80
N LYS A 558 25.12 11.00 2.90
CA LYS A 558 23.90 11.72 2.51
C LYS A 558 23.21 11.16 1.28
N LEU A 559 23.82 10.22 0.57
CA LEU A 559 23.28 9.59 -0.63
C LEU A 559 23.37 8.07 -0.52
N SER A 560 22.23 7.40 -0.39
CA SER A 560 22.15 5.95 -0.40
C SER A 560 22.06 5.42 -1.82
N LEU A 561 22.95 4.48 -2.18
CA LEU A 561 22.95 3.73 -3.43
C LEU A 561 22.64 2.25 -3.12
N THR A 562 21.72 1.67 -3.88
CA THR A 562 21.29 0.27 -3.70
C THR A 562 21.28 -0.49 -5.02
N ALA A 563 21.70 -1.75 -4.99
CA ALA A 563 21.53 -2.68 -6.12
C ALA A 563 21.19 -4.06 -5.60
N ALA A 564 20.27 -4.76 -6.28
CA ALA A 564 19.89 -6.12 -5.93
C ALA A 564 19.52 -6.93 -7.16
N ILE A 565 19.89 -8.21 -7.17
CA ILE A 565 19.37 -9.23 -8.06
C ILE A 565 18.60 -10.27 -7.25
N PHE A 566 17.50 -10.76 -7.80
CA PHE A 566 16.64 -11.69 -7.07
C PHE A 566 15.96 -12.72 -7.98
N GLN A 567 15.51 -13.80 -7.37
CA GLN A 567 14.59 -14.75 -7.96
C GLN A 567 13.52 -15.13 -6.95
N THR A 568 12.26 -14.92 -7.32
CA THR A 568 11.09 -15.35 -6.55
C THR A 568 10.34 -16.42 -7.32
N ASP A 569 10.10 -17.55 -6.68
CA ASP A 569 9.29 -18.65 -7.18
C ASP A 569 8.01 -18.78 -6.35
N LYS A 570 6.86 -18.80 -6.99
CA LYS A 570 5.56 -19.14 -6.39
C LYS A 570 5.15 -20.52 -6.88
N LYS A 571 4.95 -21.45 -5.94
CA LYS A 571 4.45 -22.81 -6.16
C LYS A 571 3.03 -22.93 -5.67
N ASP A 572 2.36 -23.99 -6.12
CA ASP A 572 0.99 -24.27 -5.73
C ASP A 572 0.06 -23.07 -6.02
N ALA A 573 0.36 -22.32 -7.11
CA ALA A 573 -0.45 -21.21 -7.54
C ALA A 573 -1.83 -21.72 -7.99
N ARG A 574 -2.87 -21.01 -7.61
CA ARG A 574 -4.24 -21.36 -7.97
C ARG A 574 -4.43 -21.24 -9.48
N SER A 575 -5.02 -22.26 -10.05
CA SER A 575 -5.43 -22.34 -11.45
C SER A 575 -6.86 -22.81 -11.51
N THR A 576 -7.72 -22.08 -12.21
CA THR A 576 -9.14 -22.42 -12.36
C THR A 576 -9.32 -23.11 -13.69
N ASP A 577 -9.89 -24.33 -13.67
CA ASP A 577 -10.35 -25.00 -14.88
C ASP A 577 -11.64 -24.30 -15.35
N PRO A 578 -11.66 -23.71 -16.53
CA PRO A 578 -12.79 -22.92 -16.98
C PRO A 578 -13.95 -23.77 -17.53
N LEU A 579 -13.76 -25.08 -17.73
CA LEU A 579 -14.85 -25.99 -18.11
C LEU A 579 -15.66 -26.40 -16.88
N THR A 580 -14.92 -26.85 -15.85
CA THR A 580 -15.53 -27.35 -14.62
C THR A 580 -15.71 -26.28 -13.56
N GLY A 581 -14.99 -25.15 -13.66
CA GLY A 581 -14.87 -24.16 -12.61
C GLY A 581 -14.03 -24.64 -11.42
N GLU A 582 -13.42 -25.82 -11.51
CA GLU A 582 -12.61 -26.40 -10.46
C GLU A 582 -11.30 -25.62 -10.31
N VAL A 583 -10.98 -25.23 -9.08
CA VAL A 583 -9.72 -24.59 -8.74
C VAL A 583 -8.75 -25.63 -8.21
N SER A 584 -7.58 -25.69 -8.82
CA SER A 584 -6.48 -26.58 -8.40
C SER A 584 -5.22 -25.78 -8.04
N LEU A 585 -4.31 -26.38 -7.29
CA LEU A 585 -2.99 -25.83 -6.94
C LEU A 585 -1.91 -26.33 -7.91
N SER A 586 -2.18 -26.32 -9.20
CA SER A 586 -1.28 -26.88 -10.23
C SER A 586 -0.35 -25.85 -10.87
N GLY A 587 -0.55 -24.55 -10.60
CA GLY A 587 0.19 -23.46 -11.19
C GLY A 587 1.55 -23.20 -10.52
N SER A 588 2.47 -22.58 -11.28
CA SER A 588 3.70 -22.03 -10.72
C SER A 588 4.19 -20.85 -11.56
N ASN A 589 4.76 -19.86 -10.89
CA ASN A 589 5.28 -18.64 -11.50
C ASN A 589 6.69 -18.37 -11.00
N ARG A 590 7.50 -17.71 -11.82
CA ARG A 590 8.85 -17.25 -11.47
C ARG A 590 9.06 -15.82 -11.93
N VAL A 591 9.63 -15.00 -11.05
CA VAL A 591 10.10 -13.65 -11.39
C VAL A 591 11.57 -13.55 -11.02
N ARG A 592 12.40 -13.18 -11.99
CA ARG A 592 13.79 -12.79 -11.80
C ARG A 592 13.90 -11.30 -12.04
N GLY A 593 14.80 -10.62 -11.35
CA GLY A 593 14.94 -9.19 -11.56
C GLY A 593 16.26 -8.61 -11.10
N LEU A 594 16.49 -7.39 -11.58
CA LEU A 594 17.52 -6.46 -11.15
C LEU A 594 16.83 -5.18 -10.70
N GLU A 595 17.22 -4.66 -9.55
CA GLU A 595 16.77 -3.37 -9.03
C GLU A 595 17.97 -2.51 -8.70
N LEU A 596 17.89 -1.22 -9.07
CA LEU A 596 18.85 -0.18 -8.74
C LEU A 596 18.10 0.97 -8.07
N GLY A 597 18.69 1.62 -7.06
CA GLY A 597 18.12 2.76 -6.37
C GLY A 597 19.18 3.77 -5.96
N ALA A 598 18.78 5.04 -5.92
CA ALA A 598 19.56 6.14 -5.37
C ALA A 598 18.60 7.12 -4.67
N ALA A 599 18.89 7.49 -3.43
CA ALA A 599 18.06 8.40 -2.64
C ALA A 599 18.92 9.25 -1.70
N GLY A 600 18.71 10.57 -1.71
CA GLY A 600 19.40 11.49 -0.83
C GLY A 600 19.99 12.70 -1.55
N ALA A 601 20.95 13.36 -0.90
CA ALA A 601 21.61 14.56 -1.40
C ALA A 601 22.93 14.22 -2.09
N ILE A 602 23.08 14.65 -3.36
CA ILE A 602 24.36 14.61 -4.10
C ILE A 602 25.27 15.72 -3.58
N THR A 603 24.69 16.88 -3.32
CA THR A 603 25.32 18.03 -2.66
C THR A 603 24.29 18.70 -1.73
N PRO A 604 24.65 19.62 -0.84
CA PRO A 604 23.69 20.32 0.02
C PRO A 604 22.52 21.00 -0.70
N ASN A 605 22.69 21.30 -2.01
CA ASN A 605 21.68 21.97 -2.83
C ASN A 605 21.04 21.03 -3.86
N TRP A 606 21.45 19.78 -3.97
CA TRP A 606 21.03 18.88 -5.03
C TRP A 606 20.59 17.54 -4.49
N ASN A 607 19.28 17.29 -4.49
CA ASN A 607 18.69 16.02 -4.06
C ASN A 607 18.32 15.14 -5.25
N LEU A 608 18.39 13.85 -5.04
CA LEU A 608 18.07 12.81 -6.01
C LEU A 608 17.21 11.72 -5.37
N TRP A 609 16.17 11.33 -6.08
CA TRP A 609 15.36 10.12 -5.86
C TRP A 609 15.24 9.38 -7.18
N ALA A 610 15.90 8.25 -7.32
CA ALA A 610 15.90 7.53 -8.59
C ALA A 610 15.84 6.02 -8.38
N GLY A 611 15.29 5.31 -9.36
CA GLY A 611 15.27 3.87 -9.37
C GLY A 611 15.04 3.29 -10.75
N TYR A 612 15.58 2.09 -10.95
CA TYR A 612 15.37 1.27 -12.14
C TYR A 612 15.07 -0.16 -11.74
N THR A 613 14.12 -0.77 -12.40
CA THR A 613 13.78 -2.18 -12.20
C THR A 613 13.66 -2.89 -13.56
N TYR A 614 14.35 -4.04 -13.68
CA TYR A 614 14.17 -5.01 -14.73
C TYR A 614 13.58 -6.30 -14.17
N LEU A 615 12.49 -6.82 -14.76
CA LEU A 615 11.83 -8.05 -14.37
C LEU A 615 11.73 -9.03 -15.56
N ASP A 616 11.96 -10.31 -15.31
CA ASP A 616 11.64 -11.42 -16.21
C ASP A 616 10.55 -12.30 -15.54
N PRO A 617 9.26 -11.89 -15.64
CA PRO A 617 8.16 -12.59 -15.00
C PRO A 617 7.62 -13.68 -15.91
N LYS A 618 7.73 -14.95 -15.51
CA LYS A 618 7.31 -16.11 -16.31
C LYS A 618 6.30 -16.98 -15.59
N ILE A 619 5.26 -17.34 -16.30
CA ILE A 619 4.41 -18.48 -15.98
C ILE A 619 5.21 -19.74 -16.23
N LYS A 620 5.50 -20.53 -15.21
CA LYS A 620 6.24 -21.78 -15.34
C LYS A 620 5.34 -22.97 -15.62
N LYS A 621 4.13 -22.92 -15.03
CA LYS A 621 3.09 -23.91 -15.26
C LYS A 621 1.74 -23.27 -15.03
N TYR A 622 0.90 -23.26 -16.04
CA TYR A 622 -0.50 -22.87 -15.95
C TYR A 622 -1.25 -23.39 -17.17
N ARG A 623 -2.25 -24.20 -16.92
CA ARG A 623 -3.10 -24.78 -17.96
C ARG A 623 -4.55 -24.39 -17.70
N ASN A 624 -5.22 -24.01 -18.76
CA ASN A 624 -6.62 -23.62 -18.74
C ASN A 624 -7.32 -24.25 -19.94
N LYS A 625 -8.12 -25.30 -19.76
CA LYS A 625 -8.67 -26.16 -20.82
C LYS A 625 -7.54 -26.69 -21.72
N ASP A 626 -7.68 -26.42 -23.02
CA ASP A 626 -6.71 -26.76 -24.05
C ASP A 626 -5.55 -25.76 -24.15
N ASN A 627 -5.62 -24.65 -23.40
CA ASN A 627 -4.62 -23.60 -23.45
C ASN A 627 -3.49 -23.86 -22.46
N VAL A 628 -2.27 -23.86 -22.97
CA VAL A 628 -1.04 -23.95 -22.19
C VAL A 628 -0.37 -22.57 -22.21
N PHE A 629 -0.19 -21.95 -21.03
CA PHE A 629 0.44 -20.64 -20.91
C PHE A 629 1.89 -20.71 -20.41
N ASP A 630 2.46 -21.91 -20.38
CA ASP A 630 3.83 -22.16 -19.92
C ASP A 630 4.84 -21.35 -20.75
N GLY A 631 5.69 -20.59 -20.08
CA GLY A 631 6.67 -19.69 -20.71
C GLY A 631 6.17 -18.28 -20.98
N ASN A 632 4.85 -18.03 -20.95
CA ASN A 632 4.29 -16.70 -21.13
C ASN A 632 4.70 -15.75 -20.01
N GLN A 633 4.68 -14.45 -20.31
CA GLN A 633 4.85 -13.40 -19.31
C GLN A 633 3.63 -13.34 -18.41
N MET A 634 3.84 -13.21 -17.10
CA MET A 634 2.76 -12.93 -16.17
C MET A 634 2.09 -11.57 -16.50
N LYS A 635 0.77 -11.52 -16.41
CA LYS A 635 -0.01 -10.30 -16.72
C LYS A 635 0.23 -9.18 -15.71
N PHE A 636 -0.05 -7.93 -16.12
CA PHE A 636 0.03 -6.67 -15.37
C PHE A 636 1.45 -6.21 -15.02
N ILE A 637 2.48 -6.88 -15.47
CA ILE A 637 3.87 -6.61 -15.11
C ILE A 637 4.61 -5.95 -16.28
N SER A 638 5.24 -4.82 -16.00
CA SER A 638 6.21 -4.21 -16.89
C SER A 638 7.58 -4.87 -16.70
N LYS A 639 8.24 -5.26 -17.82
CA LYS A 639 9.62 -5.77 -17.73
C LYS A 639 10.63 -4.72 -17.31
N GLN A 640 10.36 -3.45 -17.63
CA GLN A 640 11.26 -2.34 -17.33
C GLN A 640 10.47 -1.17 -16.80
N SER A 641 10.92 -0.63 -15.69
CA SER A 641 10.44 0.62 -15.13
C SER A 641 11.61 1.46 -14.63
N PHE A 642 11.51 2.76 -14.84
CA PHE A 642 12.51 3.74 -14.42
C PHE A 642 11.78 4.94 -13.83
N ASN A 643 12.35 5.52 -12.80
CA ASN A 643 11.95 6.80 -12.26
C ASN A 643 13.17 7.59 -11.84
N ILE A 644 13.15 8.88 -12.12
CA ILE A 644 14.04 9.86 -11.53
C ILE A 644 13.23 11.07 -11.11
N TRP A 645 13.49 11.56 -9.93
CA TRP A 645 13.07 12.87 -9.43
C TRP A 645 14.29 13.56 -8.83
N THR A 646 14.53 14.78 -9.21
CA THR A 646 15.67 15.55 -8.71
C THR A 646 15.25 16.97 -8.41
N THR A 647 15.77 17.54 -7.34
CA THR A 647 15.56 18.95 -6.98
C THR A 647 16.89 19.65 -6.84
N TYR A 648 16.96 20.88 -7.33
CA TYR A 648 18.14 21.73 -7.23
C TYR A 648 17.77 23.11 -6.68
N LYS A 649 18.41 23.50 -5.58
CA LYS A 649 18.25 24.80 -4.93
C LYS A 649 19.17 25.80 -5.64
N ILE A 650 18.57 26.57 -6.58
CA ILE A 650 19.31 27.53 -7.43
C ILE A 650 19.77 28.75 -6.62
N MET A 651 18.90 29.21 -5.72
CA MET A 651 19.17 30.26 -4.73
C MET A 651 18.48 29.90 -3.42
N PRO A 652 18.82 30.56 -2.30
CA PRO A 652 18.25 30.21 -0.99
C PRO A 652 16.72 30.10 -0.95
N GLU A 653 16.04 30.89 -1.78
CA GLU A 653 14.58 30.98 -1.83
C GLU A 653 13.95 30.14 -2.96
N LEU A 654 14.73 29.68 -3.98
CA LEU A 654 14.18 29.00 -5.15
C LEU A 654 14.75 27.62 -5.35
N THR A 655 13.86 26.62 -5.27
CA THR A 655 14.15 25.22 -5.61
C THR A 655 13.37 24.83 -6.87
N LEU A 656 14.07 24.26 -7.85
CA LEU A 656 13.46 23.65 -9.02
C LEU A 656 13.53 22.13 -8.93
N GLY A 657 12.48 21.46 -9.35
CA GLY A 657 12.38 20.01 -9.43
C GLY A 657 12.00 19.54 -10.83
N ALA A 658 12.56 18.39 -11.23
CA ALA A 658 12.22 17.72 -12.47
C ALA A 658 12.21 16.21 -12.31
N GLY A 659 11.34 15.55 -13.04
CA GLY A 659 11.23 14.10 -13.00
C GLY A 659 10.87 13.47 -14.33
N ALA A 660 11.30 12.21 -14.49
CA ALA A 660 10.92 11.35 -15.60
C ALA A 660 10.55 9.96 -15.08
N THR A 661 9.43 9.44 -15.56
CA THR A 661 8.97 8.08 -15.24
C THR A 661 8.75 7.31 -16.55
N PHE A 662 9.36 6.14 -16.66
CA PHE A 662 9.14 5.18 -17.73
C PHE A 662 8.46 3.92 -17.21
N VAL A 663 7.39 3.49 -17.87
CA VAL A 663 6.76 2.19 -17.64
C VAL A 663 6.68 1.45 -18.97
N GLY A 664 7.31 0.29 -19.04
CA GLY A 664 7.31 -0.54 -20.24
C GLY A 664 5.95 -1.19 -20.51
N LYS A 665 5.77 -1.73 -21.70
CA LYS A 665 4.55 -2.45 -22.09
C LYS A 665 4.22 -3.59 -21.12
N ARG A 666 2.91 -3.86 -20.94
CA ARG A 666 2.39 -4.89 -20.03
C ARG A 666 1.32 -5.71 -20.71
N PHE A 667 1.39 -7.02 -20.62
CA PHE A 667 0.26 -7.87 -20.99
C PHE A 667 -0.82 -7.79 -19.90
N VAL A 668 -2.08 -7.93 -20.29
CA VAL A 668 -3.23 -7.89 -19.37
C VAL A 668 -3.97 -9.23 -19.29
N ASP A 669 -3.53 -10.21 -20.06
CA ASP A 669 -4.03 -11.57 -20.09
C ASP A 669 -2.87 -12.59 -20.03
N ASP A 670 -3.17 -13.82 -19.62
CA ASP A 670 -2.18 -14.90 -19.48
C ASP A 670 -1.76 -15.48 -20.85
N ALA A 671 -2.57 -15.26 -21.89
CA ALA A 671 -2.27 -15.65 -23.27
C ALA A 671 -1.24 -14.72 -23.94
N ASN A 672 -0.93 -13.56 -23.34
CA ASN A 672 -0.06 -12.52 -23.86
C ASN A 672 -0.54 -11.91 -25.20
N GLN A 673 -1.85 -11.91 -25.42
CA GLN A 673 -2.47 -11.33 -26.61
C GLN A 673 -2.75 -9.85 -26.46
N LEU A 674 -3.28 -9.42 -25.32
CA LEU A 674 -3.65 -8.06 -25.04
C LEU A 674 -2.58 -7.34 -24.23
N LYS A 675 -2.27 -6.08 -24.59
CA LYS A 675 -1.22 -5.31 -23.91
C LYS A 675 -1.58 -3.83 -23.74
N LEU A 676 -1.12 -3.25 -22.66
CA LEU A 676 -1.04 -1.79 -22.48
C LEU A 676 0.29 -1.30 -23.05
N PRO A 677 0.32 -0.19 -23.81
CA PRO A 677 1.54 0.38 -24.36
C PRO A 677 2.47 0.91 -23.26
N SER A 678 3.74 1.06 -23.60
CA SER A 678 4.71 1.78 -22.76
C SER A 678 4.49 3.28 -22.85
N TYR A 679 4.95 4.01 -21.81
CA TYR A 679 4.92 5.47 -21.82
C TYR A 679 6.11 6.07 -21.06
N TRP A 680 6.43 7.33 -21.42
CA TRP A 680 7.25 8.25 -20.63
C TRP A 680 6.34 9.36 -20.10
N ARG A 681 6.48 9.65 -18.81
CA ARG A 681 5.86 10.80 -18.16
C ARG A 681 6.95 11.72 -17.64
N TYR A 682 6.80 13.02 -17.89
CA TYR A 682 7.69 14.07 -17.38
C TYR A 682 6.91 14.97 -16.45
N ASP A 683 7.53 15.34 -15.33
CA ASP A 683 6.95 16.19 -14.30
C ASP A 683 7.96 17.28 -13.93
N ALA A 684 7.48 18.45 -13.49
CA ALA A 684 8.33 19.55 -13.03
C ALA A 684 7.69 20.26 -11.82
N MET A 685 8.54 20.91 -11.03
CA MET A 685 8.13 21.69 -9.88
C MET A 685 9.03 22.94 -9.75
N ALA A 686 8.45 24.05 -9.29
CA ALA A 686 9.16 25.20 -8.79
C ALA A 686 8.61 25.57 -7.43
N ARG A 687 9.49 25.65 -6.40
CA ARG A 687 9.13 26.10 -5.05
C ARG A 687 9.90 27.37 -4.74
N TYR A 688 9.16 28.40 -4.29
CA TYR A 688 9.69 29.68 -3.85
C TYR A 688 9.37 29.91 -2.38
N ASP A 689 10.39 29.92 -1.54
CA ASP A 689 10.29 30.19 -0.11
C ASP A 689 10.38 31.71 0.10
N LEU A 690 9.23 32.40 0.19
CA LEU A 690 9.16 33.86 0.36
C LEU A 690 9.84 34.33 1.65
N ASN A 691 9.69 33.53 2.69
CA ASN A 691 10.37 33.66 3.97
C ASN A 691 10.31 32.31 4.72
N LYS A 692 10.79 32.24 5.97
CA LYS A 692 10.79 31.02 6.77
C LYS A 692 9.38 30.42 7.03
N ASN A 693 8.33 31.19 6.86
CA ASN A 693 6.95 30.79 7.16
C ASN A 693 6.09 30.55 5.90
N VAL A 694 6.36 31.26 4.81
CA VAL A 694 5.51 31.26 3.60
C VAL A 694 6.28 30.70 2.43
N SER A 695 5.71 29.70 1.78
CA SER A 695 6.23 29.17 0.53
C SER A 695 5.12 28.99 -0.51
N PHE A 696 5.52 29.06 -1.78
CA PHE A 696 4.67 28.80 -2.94
C PHE A 696 5.29 27.66 -3.75
N GLN A 697 4.47 26.73 -4.19
CA GLN A 697 4.90 25.63 -5.04
C GLN A 697 4.01 25.52 -6.26
N PHE A 698 4.61 25.38 -7.41
CA PHE A 698 3.93 25.14 -8.68
C PHE A 698 4.39 23.79 -9.26
N ASN A 699 3.44 22.87 -9.44
CA ASN A 699 3.69 21.55 -10.04
C ASN A 699 3.07 21.50 -11.44
N VAL A 700 3.79 20.91 -12.38
CA VAL A 700 3.31 20.51 -13.69
C VAL A 700 3.49 19.00 -13.82
N ASN A 701 2.40 18.26 -13.81
CA ASN A 701 2.41 16.81 -13.93
C ASN A 701 2.05 16.40 -15.36
N ASN A 702 2.72 15.34 -15.88
CA ASN A 702 2.51 14.83 -17.23
C ASN A 702 2.66 15.93 -18.30
N ILE A 703 3.81 16.62 -18.31
CA ILE A 703 4.10 17.77 -19.19
C ILE A 703 3.79 17.47 -20.66
N SER A 704 4.15 16.27 -21.13
CA SER A 704 3.93 15.83 -22.52
C SER A 704 2.47 15.46 -22.82
N ASN A 705 1.57 15.49 -21.82
CA ASN A 705 0.17 15.07 -21.92
C ASN A 705 0.01 13.65 -22.49
N VAL A 706 0.95 12.75 -22.20
CA VAL A 706 0.88 11.37 -22.71
C VAL A 706 -0.33 10.65 -22.12
N ARG A 707 -1.00 9.84 -22.94
CA ARG A 707 -2.07 8.95 -22.47
C ARG A 707 -1.45 7.76 -21.78
N MET A 708 -1.53 7.74 -20.44
CA MET A 708 -1.09 6.63 -19.62
C MET A 708 -2.26 5.66 -19.41
N TYR A 709 -2.04 4.39 -19.69
CA TYR A 709 -2.96 3.35 -19.24
C TYR A 709 -2.38 2.76 -17.96
N ASP A 710 -2.93 3.11 -16.81
CA ASP A 710 -2.41 2.69 -15.51
C ASP A 710 -2.64 1.20 -15.26
N ALA A 711 -3.83 0.71 -15.59
CA ALA A 711 -4.28 -0.64 -15.28
C ALA A 711 -5.29 -1.17 -16.30
N SER A 712 -5.61 -2.45 -16.20
CA SER A 712 -6.71 -3.09 -16.93
C SER A 712 -7.30 -4.21 -16.10
N HIS A 713 -8.61 -4.44 -16.23
CA HIS A 713 -9.27 -5.62 -15.70
C HIS A 713 -9.33 -6.71 -16.77
N VAL A 714 -8.30 -7.54 -16.82
CA VAL A 714 -8.13 -8.69 -17.75
C VAL A 714 -8.50 -8.39 -19.23
N GLY A 715 -8.22 -7.16 -19.68
CA GLY A 715 -8.50 -6.76 -21.05
C GLY A 715 -9.96 -6.38 -21.34
N ILE A 716 -10.85 -6.34 -20.35
CA ILE A 716 -12.24 -5.90 -20.55
C ILE A 716 -12.28 -4.38 -20.74
N PHE A 717 -11.58 -3.66 -19.88
CA PHE A 717 -11.40 -2.20 -19.95
C PHE A 717 -9.99 -1.81 -19.51
N ALA A 718 -9.57 -0.60 -19.87
CA ALA A 718 -8.27 -0.03 -19.53
C ALA A 718 -8.45 1.34 -18.86
N ASN A 719 -7.97 1.46 -17.61
CA ASN A 719 -7.98 2.70 -16.85
C ASN A 719 -6.95 3.68 -17.41
N VAL A 720 -7.34 4.93 -17.54
CA VAL A 720 -6.48 6.01 -18.01
C VAL A 720 -6.04 6.86 -16.83
N GLY A 721 -4.74 7.08 -16.72
CA GLY A 721 -4.18 8.00 -15.74
C GLY A 721 -4.46 9.47 -16.09
N PRO A 722 -4.27 10.40 -15.13
CA PRO A 722 -4.52 11.82 -15.32
C PRO A 722 -3.75 12.40 -16.52
N GLY A 723 -4.36 13.35 -17.20
CA GLY A 723 -3.75 14.18 -18.22
C GLY A 723 -2.73 15.14 -17.63
N ARG A 724 -2.23 16.08 -18.47
CA ARG A 724 -1.40 17.17 -18.00
C ARG A 724 -2.19 18.01 -17.00
N SER A 725 -1.59 18.24 -15.84
CA SER A 725 -2.19 19.05 -14.79
C SER A 725 -1.21 20.06 -14.25
N TYR A 726 -1.75 21.18 -13.84
CA TYR A 726 -1.06 22.28 -13.17
C TYR A 726 -1.67 22.42 -11.79
N MET A 727 -0.83 22.55 -10.75
CA MET A 727 -1.27 22.79 -9.38
C MET A 727 -0.40 23.88 -8.77
N PHE A 728 -1.03 24.92 -8.26
CA PHE A 728 -0.36 25.96 -7.49
C PHE A 728 -0.77 25.80 -6.01
N ASN A 729 0.22 25.69 -5.13
CA ASN A 729 0.05 25.56 -3.70
C ASN A 729 0.67 26.77 -2.99
N ALA A 730 -0.01 27.29 -1.99
CA ALA A 730 0.52 28.24 -1.01
C ALA A 730 0.54 27.55 0.36
N SER A 731 1.68 27.57 1.01
CA SER A 731 1.87 26.98 2.33
C SER A 731 2.30 28.04 3.34
N TYR A 732 1.68 27.99 4.52
CA TYR A 732 2.11 28.76 5.69
C TYR A 732 2.49 27.79 6.80
N ARG A 733 3.72 27.97 7.33
CA ARG A 733 4.25 27.17 8.44
C ARG A 733 4.71 28.09 9.56
N PHE A 734 4.29 27.77 10.77
CA PHE A 734 4.74 28.39 12.01
C PHE A 734 5.40 27.33 12.90
N GLU A 735 6.58 27.64 13.44
CA GLU A 735 7.33 26.78 14.37
C GLU A 735 7.72 27.55 15.62
#